data_1d9957c062645142117dc273a41b1ccb
#
_entry.id   1d9957c062645142117dc273a41b1ccb
#
_cell.length_a   1.000
_cell.length_b   1.000
_cell.length_c   1.000
_cell.angle_alpha   90.00
_cell.angle_beta   90.00
_cell.angle_gamma   90.00
#
_symmetry.space_group_name_H-M   'P 1'
#
loop_
_entity.id
_entity.type
_entity.pdbx_description
1 polymer ?
#
loop_
_entity_poly.entity_id
_entity_poly.type
_entity_poly.pdbx_seq_one_letter_code
_entity_poly.pdbx_strand_id
1 'polypeptide(L)'
;MKPVIDLTKEYGLVFDGGGARGAYQIGAWKALREAGVKICAVAGTSVGALNGAMVCMGDLELAENIWKEIRFSQVMDVDDEWMQRLFDGEINFAEFISEMKKTLKEGGVDITPLKKLIHDIVDEKKIRESGMEFCLLTFSLTDMKELDLSIRDIPEGQLEDFLLASAYLLGFKNEKLHGKKYIDGGVINNVPLGSLIDRGYHNIIEVRIYGPGREPKIKLPEDALVHEVAPRVRLGSIIEFEKQRSRQNLKIGYYDTLRMLYGLQGKIYYIEQSENECYYKEKLHHMTEAKKREIAFILKLPFGWGDQELYMGMLEASAKLLRIPKYAVYTVEELLELVKKAYMQEREKQEFPEFVEQVAGRQNDICLKGRNFLTLKDFTKEEIIYLLDLAADLKEKKHNGIPVDYFRGKNVALIFEKTSTRTRCSFEIAASDLGMGSTYLDPTVSQIGKKESIKDTARVLGRMYDGIEYRGYGQEIVEELAKYAGIPVWNGLTNEYHPTQMLADLLTIREHFGTLEGIKFAYLGDARYNMGNSLMIACSKMGMHFVACAPKKYFPNEELVKECEAYAAESGGSITLTDDVWEGTKGANVIATDVWVSMGEPDRVWKERINDLTPYKVTADIMKNAGEGAVFLHCLPAFHDLDTQIGREIGAKFGLTEMEVTDEVFEADYSLVFDEAENRMHTIKAVMAATL
;
A
#
# COMPACT_ATOMS: atom_id res chain seq x y z
N MET A 1 1.58 8.23 15.59
CA MET A 1 0.88 6.96 15.93
C MET A 1 0.02 7.14 17.18
N LYS A 2 -1.17 6.52 17.25
CA LYS A 2 -2.04 6.51 18.44
C LYS A 2 -1.91 5.13 19.13
N PRO A 3 -1.63 5.07 20.45
CA PRO A 3 -1.56 3.79 21.15
C PRO A 3 -2.90 3.04 21.10
N VAL A 4 -2.82 1.71 20.97
CA VAL A 4 -3.99 0.82 21.01
C VAL A 4 -4.34 0.39 22.45
N ILE A 5 -3.43 0.60 23.41
CA ILE A 5 -3.67 0.38 24.82
C ILE A 5 -4.12 1.67 25.52
N ASP A 6 -4.80 1.55 26.63
CA ASP A 6 -5.34 2.69 27.40
C ASP A 6 -4.27 3.27 28.33
N LEU A 7 -3.62 4.37 27.94
CA LEU A 7 -2.59 5.03 28.73
C LEU A 7 -3.11 5.73 30.00
N THR A 8 -4.41 5.78 30.23
CA THR A 8 -4.96 6.32 31.48
C THR A 8 -4.91 5.30 32.63
N LYS A 9 -4.79 4.02 32.30
CA LYS A 9 -4.69 2.92 33.26
C LYS A 9 -3.27 2.74 33.78
N GLU A 10 -3.19 2.08 34.93
CA GLU A 10 -1.94 1.58 35.51
C GLU A 10 -1.78 0.10 35.19
N TYR A 11 -0.56 -0.33 34.93
CA TYR A 11 -0.22 -1.69 34.49
C TYR A 11 0.75 -2.37 35.43
N GLY A 12 0.49 -3.67 35.68
CA GLY A 12 1.49 -4.58 36.19
C GLY A 12 2.43 -5.06 35.08
N LEU A 13 3.71 -5.14 35.33
CA LEU A 13 4.72 -5.60 34.37
C LEU A 13 5.23 -6.99 34.80
N VAL A 14 5.16 -7.97 33.91
CA VAL A 14 5.64 -9.33 34.16
C VAL A 14 6.84 -9.63 33.28
N PHE A 15 7.94 -10.04 33.91
CA PHE A 15 9.19 -10.43 33.27
C PHE A 15 9.48 -11.92 33.52
N ASP A 16 9.51 -12.72 32.44
CA ASP A 16 9.92 -14.12 32.55
C ASP A 16 11.46 -14.30 32.74
N GLY A 17 11.87 -15.48 33.16
CA GLY A 17 13.28 -15.84 33.30
C GLY A 17 13.91 -16.17 31.92
N GLY A 18 15.25 -16.00 31.81
CA GLY A 18 15.93 -16.33 30.55
C GLY A 18 17.35 -15.82 30.39
N GLY A 19 18.05 -15.51 31.48
CA GLY A 19 19.46 -15.16 31.49
C GLY A 19 19.86 -14.02 30.58
N ALA A 20 20.81 -14.22 29.68
CA ALA A 20 21.34 -13.21 28.76
C ALA A 20 20.30 -12.59 27.81
N ARG A 21 19.11 -13.19 27.67
CA ARG A 21 18.00 -12.62 26.88
C ARG A 21 17.34 -11.43 27.59
N GLY A 22 17.64 -11.17 28.87
CA GLY A 22 17.05 -10.09 29.66
C GLY A 22 17.23 -8.69 29.08
N ALA A 23 18.22 -8.45 28.24
CA ALA A 23 18.38 -7.20 27.51
C ALA A 23 17.10 -6.80 26.73
N TYR A 24 16.36 -7.78 26.20
CA TYR A 24 15.09 -7.55 25.52
C TYR A 24 14.05 -6.86 26.44
N GLN A 25 13.97 -7.27 27.69
CA GLN A 25 13.04 -6.71 28.69
C GLN A 25 13.32 -5.23 28.98
N ILE A 26 14.60 -4.84 29.00
CA ILE A 26 14.99 -3.44 29.20
C ILE A 26 14.66 -2.61 27.95
N GLY A 27 14.83 -3.17 26.75
CA GLY A 27 14.35 -2.54 25.52
C GLY A 27 12.83 -2.33 25.52
N ALA A 28 12.09 -3.34 26.00
CA ALA A 28 10.65 -3.24 26.16
C ALA A 28 10.24 -2.15 27.17
N TRP A 29 10.88 -2.14 28.34
CA TRP A 29 10.64 -1.11 29.35
C TRP A 29 10.91 0.30 28.82
N LYS A 30 11.97 0.48 28.04
CA LYS A 30 12.26 1.76 27.39
C LYS A 30 11.10 2.26 26.53
N ALA A 31 10.56 1.40 25.65
CA ALA A 31 9.43 1.75 24.79
C ALA A 31 8.16 2.07 25.59
N LEU A 32 7.87 1.29 26.64
CA LEU A 32 6.73 1.55 27.55
C LEU A 32 6.86 2.92 28.22
N ARG A 33 8.05 3.24 28.73
CA ARG A 33 8.33 4.52 29.41
C ARG A 33 8.20 5.70 28.45
N GLU A 34 8.77 5.60 27.25
CA GLU A 34 8.68 6.65 26.22
C GLU A 34 7.24 6.87 25.75
N ALA A 35 6.42 5.82 25.72
CA ALA A 35 5.00 5.91 25.40
C ALA A 35 4.13 6.48 26.54
N GLY A 36 4.70 6.67 27.74
CA GLY A 36 3.99 7.19 28.92
C GLY A 36 3.13 6.14 29.63
N VAL A 37 3.43 4.83 29.47
CA VAL A 37 2.74 3.76 30.21
C VAL A 37 3.08 3.85 31.69
N LYS A 38 2.06 3.86 32.53
CA LYS A 38 2.19 3.89 33.99
C LYS A 38 2.32 2.47 34.54
N ILE A 39 3.47 2.15 35.15
CA ILE A 39 3.73 0.86 35.78
C ILE A 39 3.54 1.03 37.30
N CYS A 40 2.69 0.21 37.91
CA CYS A 40 2.38 0.24 39.34
C CYS A 40 2.87 -1.01 40.10
N ALA A 41 3.15 -2.10 39.37
CA ALA A 41 3.61 -3.35 39.94
C ALA A 41 4.56 -4.08 38.96
N VAL A 42 5.53 -4.84 39.50
CA VAL A 42 6.45 -5.67 38.71
C VAL A 42 6.60 -7.03 39.33
N ALA A 43 6.48 -8.09 38.53
CA ALA A 43 6.83 -9.44 38.95
C ALA A 43 7.90 -10.03 38.00
N GLY A 44 8.90 -10.68 38.53
CA GLY A 44 9.99 -11.25 37.77
C GLY A 44 10.51 -12.58 38.31
N THR A 45 11.03 -13.41 37.38
CA THR A 45 11.75 -14.65 37.71
C THR A 45 13.15 -14.59 37.13
N SER A 46 14.17 -15.03 37.92
CA SER A 46 15.55 -15.04 37.45
C SER A 46 16.03 -13.65 36.99
N VAL A 47 16.55 -13.54 35.75
CA VAL A 47 16.90 -12.23 35.15
C VAL A 47 15.72 -11.26 35.12
N GLY A 48 14.50 -11.78 35.03
CA GLY A 48 13.29 -10.95 35.11
C GLY A 48 13.13 -10.28 36.48
N ALA A 49 13.52 -10.92 37.56
CA ALA A 49 13.54 -10.31 38.89
C ALA A 49 14.62 -9.21 39.00
N LEU A 50 15.80 -9.44 38.41
CA LEU A 50 16.88 -8.44 38.37
C LEU A 50 16.46 -7.20 37.56
N ASN A 51 15.87 -7.41 36.39
CA ASN A 51 15.35 -6.33 35.56
C ASN A 51 14.14 -5.63 36.21
N GLY A 52 13.28 -6.37 36.90
CA GLY A 52 12.17 -5.83 37.67
C GLY A 52 12.63 -4.89 38.80
N ALA A 53 13.69 -5.26 39.50
CA ALA A 53 14.31 -4.38 40.50
C ALA A 53 14.80 -3.06 39.88
N MET A 54 15.42 -3.11 38.69
CA MET A 54 15.85 -1.90 37.97
C MET A 54 14.65 -1.03 37.52
N VAL A 55 13.53 -1.66 37.11
CA VAL A 55 12.28 -0.93 36.81
C VAL A 55 11.80 -0.18 38.05
N CYS A 56 11.77 -0.83 39.21
CA CYS A 56 11.35 -0.21 40.48
C CYS A 56 12.27 0.92 40.92
N MET A 57 13.59 0.83 40.65
CA MET A 57 14.52 1.93 40.88
C MET A 57 14.30 3.13 39.93
N GLY A 58 13.65 2.92 38.82
CA GLY A 58 13.31 3.98 37.84
C GLY A 58 14.49 4.46 36.99
N ASP A 59 15.66 3.82 37.06
CA ASP A 59 16.88 4.23 36.37
C ASP A 59 17.11 3.45 35.08
N LEU A 60 16.42 3.89 34.05
CA LEU A 60 16.49 3.27 32.71
C LEU A 60 17.89 3.40 32.09
N GLU A 61 18.58 4.52 32.30
CA GLU A 61 19.90 4.76 31.72
C GLU A 61 20.92 3.79 32.28
N LEU A 62 20.89 3.59 33.58
CA LEU A 62 21.73 2.57 34.27
C LEU A 62 21.44 1.19 33.70
N ALA A 63 20.16 0.78 33.61
CA ALA A 63 19.76 -0.52 33.07
C ALA A 63 20.22 -0.74 31.62
N GLU A 64 20.03 0.25 30.75
CA GLU A 64 20.54 0.18 29.39
C GLU A 64 22.07 0.05 29.32
N ASN A 65 22.80 0.82 30.11
CA ASN A 65 24.27 0.81 30.11
C ASN A 65 24.83 -0.53 30.57
N ILE A 66 24.23 -1.13 31.61
CA ILE A 66 24.60 -2.47 32.06
C ILE A 66 24.46 -3.47 30.93
N TRP A 67 23.29 -3.54 30.30
CA TRP A 67 23.05 -4.49 29.22
C TRP A 67 23.84 -4.20 27.94
N LYS A 68 24.15 -2.93 27.63
CA LYS A 68 25.00 -2.57 26.47
C LYS A 68 26.45 -3.02 26.63
N GLU A 69 26.92 -3.14 27.87
CA GLU A 69 28.31 -3.45 28.19
C GLU A 69 28.50 -4.82 28.85
N ILE A 70 27.42 -5.60 29.06
CA ILE A 70 27.45 -6.91 29.70
C ILE A 70 28.45 -7.86 29.05
N ARG A 71 29.17 -8.63 29.88
CA ARG A 71 30.13 -9.67 29.47
C ARG A 71 29.92 -10.92 30.28
N PHE A 72 30.44 -12.07 29.81
CA PHE A 72 30.38 -13.35 30.54
C PHE A 72 31.02 -13.25 31.91
N SER A 73 32.21 -12.63 31.98
CA SER A 73 32.99 -12.48 33.22
C SER A 73 32.32 -11.59 34.29
N GLN A 74 31.29 -10.82 33.96
CA GLN A 74 30.50 -10.03 34.92
C GLN A 74 29.39 -10.86 35.58
N VAL A 75 29.05 -12.01 35.01
CA VAL A 75 27.98 -12.89 35.50
C VAL A 75 28.56 -14.18 36.08
N MET A 76 29.60 -14.74 35.46
CA MET A 76 30.22 -16.01 35.77
C MET A 76 31.74 -15.83 35.85
N ASP A 77 32.41 -16.57 36.72
CA ASP A 77 33.87 -16.61 36.71
C ASP A 77 34.37 -17.47 35.55
N VAL A 78 34.46 -16.85 34.38
CA VAL A 78 34.88 -17.47 33.11
C VAL A 78 35.68 -16.48 32.28
N ASP A 79 36.50 -16.99 31.36
CA ASP A 79 37.24 -16.18 30.41
C ASP A 79 36.33 -15.72 29.25
N ASP A 80 36.27 -14.41 29.01
CA ASP A 80 35.39 -13.81 27.96
C ASP A 80 35.80 -14.26 26.55
N GLU A 81 37.13 -14.38 26.26
CA GLU A 81 37.62 -14.76 24.94
C GLU A 81 37.31 -16.23 24.64
N TRP A 82 37.48 -17.09 25.64
CA TRP A 82 37.14 -18.51 25.52
C TRP A 82 35.62 -18.71 25.28
N MET A 83 34.78 -18.01 26.04
CA MET A 83 33.32 -18.05 25.85
C MET A 83 32.92 -17.51 24.46
N GLN A 84 33.55 -16.43 24.02
CA GLN A 84 33.24 -15.86 22.68
C GLN A 84 33.57 -16.88 21.59
N ARG A 85 34.74 -17.52 21.61
CA ARG A 85 35.14 -18.55 20.63
C ARG A 85 34.20 -19.76 20.62
N LEU A 86 33.62 -20.11 21.77
CA LEU A 86 32.61 -21.16 21.88
C LEU A 86 31.34 -20.77 21.07
N PHE A 87 30.84 -19.53 21.22
CA PHE A 87 29.64 -19.06 20.50
C PHE A 87 29.91 -18.76 19.05
N ASP A 88 31.13 -18.43 18.67
CA ASP A 88 31.55 -18.28 17.27
C ASP A 88 31.75 -19.64 16.55
N GLY A 89 31.61 -20.73 17.27
CA GLY A 89 31.73 -22.09 16.72
C GLY A 89 33.17 -22.55 16.51
N GLU A 90 34.16 -21.86 17.07
CA GLU A 90 35.58 -22.20 16.97
C GLU A 90 36.00 -23.31 17.95
N ILE A 91 35.24 -23.51 19.04
CA ILE A 91 35.45 -24.54 20.04
C ILE A 91 34.49 -25.70 19.78
N ASN A 92 35.03 -26.91 19.78
CA ASN A 92 34.24 -28.14 19.61
C ASN A 92 33.29 -28.35 20.79
N PHE A 93 32.04 -28.71 20.54
CA PHE A 93 31.03 -28.99 21.56
C PHE A 93 31.45 -30.10 22.54
N ALA A 94 32.26 -31.08 22.11
CA ALA A 94 32.80 -32.13 22.98
C ALA A 94 33.82 -31.58 24.01
N GLU A 95 34.63 -30.60 23.63
CA GLU A 95 35.57 -29.89 24.49
C GLU A 95 34.82 -29.07 25.55
N PHE A 96 33.79 -28.33 25.13
CA PHE A 96 32.88 -27.63 26.03
C PHE A 96 32.23 -28.56 27.07
N ILE A 97 31.67 -29.71 26.64
CA ILE A 97 31.07 -30.70 27.54
C ILE A 97 32.09 -31.25 28.53
N SER A 98 33.32 -31.44 28.08
CA SER A 98 34.41 -31.91 28.97
C SER A 98 34.74 -30.91 30.07
N GLU A 99 34.88 -29.65 29.73
CA GLU A 99 35.18 -28.58 30.68
C GLU A 99 34.02 -28.36 31.65
N MET A 100 32.78 -28.34 31.15
CA MET A 100 31.56 -28.27 31.99
C MET A 100 31.46 -29.42 32.99
N LYS A 101 31.78 -30.64 32.58
CA LYS A 101 31.79 -31.78 33.50
C LYS A 101 32.84 -31.64 34.61
N LYS A 102 33.99 -31.04 34.33
CA LYS A 102 35.02 -30.76 35.30
C LYS A 102 34.51 -29.72 36.30
N THR A 103 34.02 -28.58 35.83
CA THR A 103 33.45 -27.49 36.64
C THR A 103 32.29 -27.98 37.54
N LEU A 104 31.41 -28.82 37.04
CA LEU A 104 30.33 -29.42 37.85
C LEU A 104 30.83 -30.35 38.94
N LYS A 105 31.95 -31.08 38.72
CA LYS A 105 32.60 -31.89 39.79
C LYS A 105 33.23 -31.03 40.86
N GLU A 106 33.66 -29.81 40.53
CA GLU A 106 34.25 -28.84 41.46
C GLU A 106 33.17 -28.01 42.21
N GLY A 107 31.88 -28.32 42.00
CA GLY A 107 30.74 -27.72 42.72
C GLY A 107 29.91 -26.75 41.93
N GLY A 108 30.19 -26.57 40.63
CA GLY A 108 29.47 -25.68 39.73
C GLY A 108 30.23 -24.41 39.36
N VAL A 109 29.68 -23.65 38.41
CA VAL A 109 30.24 -22.37 37.95
C VAL A 109 30.15 -21.32 39.07
N ASP A 110 31.26 -20.65 39.34
CA ASP A 110 31.31 -19.59 40.35
C ASP A 110 30.57 -18.34 39.84
N ILE A 111 29.65 -17.81 40.64
CA ILE A 111 28.84 -16.63 40.36
C ILE A 111 29.12 -15.46 41.28
N THR A 112 30.31 -15.45 41.92
CA THR A 112 30.78 -14.28 42.68
C THR A 112 30.71 -12.99 41.87
N PRO A 113 31.00 -12.98 40.53
CA PRO A 113 30.80 -11.79 39.70
C PRO A 113 29.36 -11.30 39.67
N LEU A 114 28.38 -12.20 39.52
CA LEU A 114 26.93 -11.82 39.53
C LEU A 114 26.52 -11.26 40.90
N LYS A 115 27.00 -11.87 42.01
CA LYS A 115 26.71 -11.37 43.34
C LYS A 115 27.24 -9.95 43.54
N LYS A 116 28.46 -9.69 43.04
CA LYS A 116 29.06 -8.36 43.07
C LYS A 116 28.26 -7.38 42.17
N LEU A 117 27.87 -7.80 40.99
CA LEU A 117 27.08 -6.98 40.08
C LEU A 117 25.75 -6.56 40.72
N ILE A 118 25.04 -7.49 41.36
CA ILE A 118 23.80 -7.19 42.10
C ILE A 118 24.05 -6.17 43.19
N HIS A 119 25.10 -6.39 44.02
CA HIS A 119 25.46 -5.46 45.08
C HIS A 119 25.81 -4.04 44.59
N ASP A 120 26.54 -3.95 43.49
CA ASP A 120 26.95 -2.65 42.90
C ASP A 120 25.77 -1.86 42.29
N ILE A 121 24.68 -2.55 41.92
CA ILE A 121 23.57 -1.95 41.14
C ILE A 121 22.32 -1.73 41.99
N VAL A 122 21.97 -2.70 42.87
CA VAL A 122 20.67 -2.71 43.54
C VAL A 122 20.66 -1.73 44.70
N ASP A 123 19.75 -0.75 44.63
CA ASP A 123 19.43 0.15 45.71
C ASP A 123 18.08 -0.25 46.33
N GLU A 124 18.13 -1.12 47.36
CA GLU A 124 16.92 -1.63 48.04
C GLU A 124 16.07 -0.49 48.60
N LYS A 125 16.67 0.59 49.06
CA LYS A 125 15.96 1.74 49.60
C LYS A 125 15.10 2.42 48.49
N LYS A 126 15.69 2.66 47.34
CA LYS A 126 14.94 3.24 46.19
C LYS A 126 13.79 2.34 45.76
N ILE A 127 14.00 1.00 45.76
CA ILE A 127 12.94 0.04 45.39
C ILE A 127 11.78 0.13 46.36
N ARG A 128 12.05 0.15 47.68
CA ARG A 128 11.01 0.26 48.72
C ARG A 128 10.28 1.61 48.67
N GLU A 129 11.00 2.69 48.41
CA GLU A 129 10.47 4.04 48.33
C GLU A 129 9.72 4.31 47.00
N SER A 130 9.85 3.47 45.99
CA SER A 130 9.17 3.61 44.69
C SER A 130 7.63 3.57 44.77
N GLY A 131 7.11 2.94 45.83
CA GLY A 131 5.68 2.69 45.98
C GLY A 131 5.12 1.58 45.10
N MET A 132 5.91 1.04 44.15
CA MET A 132 5.49 -0.08 43.31
C MET A 132 5.51 -1.38 44.09
N GLU A 133 4.52 -2.25 43.77
CA GLU A 133 4.59 -3.65 44.24
C GLU A 133 5.66 -4.35 43.41
N PHE A 134 6.65 -4.95 44.12
CA PHE A 134 7.72 -5.74 43.48
C PHE A 134 7.69 -7.16 44.00
N CYS A 135 7.53 -8.13 43.11
CA CYS A 135 7.49 -9.55 43.40
C CYS A 135 8.58 -10.31 42.66
N LEU A 136 9.19 -11.26 43.35
CA LEU A 136 10.14 -12.19 42.74
C LEU A 136 9.87 -13.64 43.16
N LEU A 137 10.20 -14.55 42.26
CA LEU A 137 10.02 -15.97 42.46
C LEU A 137 11.35 -16.69 42.62
N THR A 138 11.43 -17.58 43.60
CA THR A 138 12.52 -18.53 43.78
C THR A 138 11.98 -19.84 44.33
N PHE A 139 12.76 -20.90 44.31
CA PHE A 139 12.39 -22.18 44.91
C PHE A 139 13.38 -22.56 46.01
N SER A 140 12.88 -22.75 47.24
CA SER A 140 13.69 -23.26 48.37
C SER A 140 13.90 -24.77 48.23
N LEU A 141 15.12 -25.20 47.95
CA LEU A 141 15.50 -26.61 47.96
C LEU A 141 15.48 -27.20 49.37
N THR A 142 15.71 -26.37 50.38
CA THR A 142 15.69 -26.81 51.80
C THR A 142 14.27 -27.09 52.27
N ASP A 143 13.32 -26.22 51.91
CA ASP A 143 11.91 -26.36 52.34
C ASP A 143 11.05 -27.08 51.28
N MET A 144 11.61 -27.38 50.10
CA MET A 144 10.93 -27.98 48.96
C MET A 144 9.65 -27.19 48.57
N LYS A 145 9.78 -25.87 48.55
CA LYS A 145 8.66 -24.95 48.38
C LYS A 145 8.97 -23.81 47.41
N GLU A 146 8.05 -23.46 46.53
CA GLU A 146 8.06 -22.23 45.80
C GLU A 146 7.84 -21.04 46.74
N LEU A 147 8.59 -19.99 46.51
CA LEU A 147 8.47 -18.73 47.23
C LEU A 147 8.13 -17.62 46.23
N ASP A 148 6.92 -17.11 46.31
CA ASP A 148 6.45 -15.91 45.66
C ASP A 148 6.49 -14.77 46.66
N LEU A 149 7.56 -13.98 46.58
CA LEU A 149 7.90 -12.99 47.60
C LEU A 149 7.64 -11.59 47.10
N SER A 150 6.76 -10.86 47.82
CA SER A 150 6.66 -9.41 47.69
C SER A 150 7.84 -8.73 48.39
N ILE A 151 8.25 -7.56 47.89
CA ILE A 151 9.23 -6.69 48.58
C ILE A 151 8.85 -6.43 50.03
N ARG A 152 7.55 -6.46 50.36
CA ARG A 152 7.04 -6.27 51.73
C ARG A 152 7.29 -7.48 52.64
N ASP A 153 7.41 -8.68 52.06
CA ASP A 153 7.65 -9.92 52.76
C ASP A 153 9.15 -10.18 52.99
N ILE A 154 10.01 -9.47 52.23
CA ILE A 154 11.48 -9.58 52.33
C ILE A 154 11.98 -8.65 53.44
N PRO A 155 12.72 -9.18 54.45
CA PRO A 155 13.34 -8.34 55.47
C PRO A 155 14.28 -7.32 54.89
N GLU A 156 14.34 -6.15 55.49
CA GLU A 156 15.22 -5.06 55.04
C GLU A 156 16.70 -5.51 55.09
N GLY A 157 17.46 -5.21 54.03
CA GLY A 157 18.84 -5.62 53.85
C GLY A 157 19.02 -7.04 53.27
N GLN A 158 17.92 -7.75 52.90
CA GLN A 158 18.00 -9.11 52.34
C GLN A 158 17.56 -9.21 50.88
N LEU A 159 17.18 -8.12 50.23
CA LEU A 159 16.68 -8.14 48.86
C LEU A 159 17.71 -8.71 47.87
N GLU A 160 18.98 -8.32 47.99
CA GLU A 160 20.08 -8.81 47.14
C GLU A 160 20.21 -10.33 47.18
N ASP A 161 20.09 -10.93 48.37
CA ASP A 161 20.17 -12.39 48.57
C ASP A 161 18.99 -13.10 47.88
N PHE A 162 17.77 -12.56 47.95
CA PHE A 162 16.61 -13.15 47.26
C PHE A 162 16.63 -12.94 45.76
N LEU A 163 17.18 -11.83 45.26
CA LEU A 163 17.46 -11.63 43.84
C LEU A 163 18.47 -12.65 43.33
N LEU A 164 19.52 -12.88 44.07
CA LEU A 164 20.51 -13.92 43.77
C LEU A 164 19.88 -15.31 43.83
N ALA A 165 19.04 -15.60 44.84
CA ALA A 165 18.31 -16.85 44.98
C ALA A 165 17.39 -17.12 43.76
N SER A 166 16.73 -16.09 43.23
CA SER A 166 15.91 -16.18 42.03
C SER A 166 16.73 -16.50 40.76
N ALA A 167 18.03 -16.14 40.73
CA ALA A 167 18.91 -16.30 39.58
C ALA A 167 19.88 -17.51 39.69
N TYR A 168 19.71 -18.39 40.68
CA TYR A 168 20.52 -19.61 40.82
C TYR A 168 20.17 -20.67 39.75
N LEU A 169 20.74 -20.55 38.58
CA LEU A 169 20.59 -21.54 37.49
C LEU A 169 21.18 -22.90 37.88
N LEU A 170 20.62 -23.95 37.31
CA LEU A 170 21.19 -25.30 37.39
C LEU A 170 22.63 -25.29 36.81
N GLY A 171 23.61 -25.72 37.63
CA GLY A 171 25.02 -25.68 37.24
C GLY A 171 25.83 -24.57 37.89
N PHE A 172 25.21 -23.60 38.55
CA PHE A 172 25.86 -22.59 39.34
C PHE A 172 26.26 -23.17 40.73
N LYS A 173 27.37 -22.69 41.26
CA LYS A 173 27.83 -23.04 42.63
C LYS A 173 26.83 -22.48 43.64
N ASN A 174 26.09 -23.37 44.28
CA ASN A 174 24.96 -23.01 45.14
C ASN A 174 25.38 -22.88 46.59
N GLU A 175 25.48 -21.66 47.08
CA GLU A 175 25.79 -21.32 48.48
C GLU A 175 24.47 -21.27 49.31
N LYS A 176 24.61 -21.41 50.63
CA LYS A 176 23.48 -21.21 51.54
C LYS A 176 23.25 -19.71 51.76
N LEU A 177 22.05 -19.22 51.47
CA LEU A 177 21.59 -17.88 51.83
C LEU A 177 20.68 -18.01 53.06
N HIS A 178 21.00 -17.33 54.15
CA HIS A 178 20.28 -17.42 55.42
C HIS A 178 20.04 -18.87 55.89
N GLY A 179 21.09 -19.74 55.72
CA GLY A 179 21.05 -21.14 56.14
C GLY A 179 20.28 -22.09 55.19
N LYS A 180 19.63 -21.60 54.15
CA LYS A 180 18.85 -22.36 53.18
C LYS A 180 19.52 -22.36 51.80
N LYS A 181 19.20 -23.40 51.01
CA LYS A 181 19.60 -23.50 49.60
C LYS A 181 18.41 -23.18 48.70
N TYR A 182 18.67 -22.45 47.64
CA TYR A 182 17.65 -22.00 46.66
C TYR A 182 18.05 -22.45 45.26
N ILE A 183 17.11 -22.44 44.36
CA ILE A 183 17.30 -22.62 42.91
C ILE A 183 16.42 -21.62 42.18
N ASP A 184 16.82 -21.29 40.96
CA ASP A 184 16.09 -20.40 40.05
C ASP A 184 14.59 -20.70 40.02
N GLY A 185 13.78 -19.69 40.22
CA GLY A 185 12.29 -19.78 40.22
C GLY A 185 11.70 -20.32 38.94
N GLY A 186 12.39 -20.14 37.81
CA GLY A 186 11.98 -20.62 36.50
C GLY A 186 11.81 -22.14 36.41
N VAL A 187 12.48 -22.90 37.27
CA VAL A 187 12.32 -24.37 37.35
C VAL A 187 10.85 -24.76 37.62
N ILE A 188 10.13 -23.96 38.41
CA ILE A 188 8.74 -24.19 38.80
C ILE A 188 7.77 -23.24 38.06
N ASN A 189 8.12 -21.97 38.02
CA ASN A 189 7.28 -20.94 37.42
C ASN A 189 8.16 -19.86 36.74
N ASN A 190 8.34 -20.01 35.43
CA ASN A 190 9.18 -19.11 34.68
C ASN A 190 8.47 -17.78 34.33
N VAL A 191 7.15 -17.75 34.38
CA VAL A 191 6.32 -16.59 34.03
C VAL A 191 5.45 -16.23 35.23
N PRO A 192 5.86 -15.26 36.06
CA PRO A 192 5.19 -14.97 37.34
C PRO A 192 3.88 -14.13 37.16
N LEU A 193 3.08 -14.44 36.15
CA LEU A 193 1.82 -13.74 35.87
C LEU A 193 0.84 -13.89 37.06
N GLY A 194 0.73 -15.08 37.64
CA GLY A 194 -0.10 -15.36 38.81
C GLY A 194 0.28 -14.51 40.03
N SER A 195 1.55 -14.18 40.18
CA SER A 195 2.01 -13.35 41.28
C SER A 195 1.32 -11.98 41.35
N LEU A 196 1.09 -11.34 40.18
CA LEU A 196 0.34 -10.07 40.14
C LEU A 196 -1.17 -10.27 40.16
N ILE A 197 -1.69 -11.28 39.45
CA ILE A 197 -3.12 -11.59 39.44
C ILE A 197 -3.66 -11.86 40.85
N ASP A 198 -2.95 -12.69 41.63
CA ASP A 198 -3.35 -13.05 43.01
C ASP A 198 -3.31 -11.86 43.98
N ARG A 199 -2.56 -10.80 43.60
CA ARG A 199 -2.48 -9.52 44.34
C ARG A 199 -3.42 -8.45 43.83
N GLY A 200 -4.30 -8.79 42.87
CA GLY A 200 -5.39 -7.93 42.37
C GLY A 200 -4.99 -6.99 41.21
N TYR A 201 -3.86 -7.23 40.55
CA TYR A 201 -3.47 -6.48 39.36
C TYR A 201 -4.02 -7.15 38.11
N HIS A 202 -4.99 -6.53 37.46
CA HIS A 202 -5.70 -7.11 36.31
C HIS A 202 -5.32 -6.51 34.96
N ASN A 203 -4.69 -5.33 34.91
CA ASN A 203 -4.12 -4.80 33.67
C ASN A 203 -2.63 -5.12 33.64
N ILE A 204 -2.20 -6.02 32.76
CA ILE A 204 -0.85 -6.57 32.79
C ILE A 204 -0.20 -6.45 31.41
N ILE A 205 1.08 -6.11 31.39
CA ILE A 205 1.97 -6.23 30.24
C ILE A 205 2.98 -7.32 30.55
N GLU A 206 2.91 -8.41 29.80
CA GLU A 206 3.79 -9.56 29.90
C GLU A 206 4.89 -9.48 28.85
N VAL A 207 6.16 -9.40 29.27
CA VAL A 207 7.31 -9.32 28.37
C VAL A 207 8.02 -10.66 28.36
N ARG A 208 7.85 -11.39 27.25
CA ARG A 208 8.35 -12.75 27.05
C ARG A 208 9.77 -12.75 26.47
N ILE A 209 10.63 -13.62 27.00
CA ILE A 209 11.96 -13.94 26.44
C ILE A 209 12.17 -15.44 26.22
N TYR A 210 11.11 -16.23 26.52
CA TYR A 210 11.09 -17.69 26.33
C TYR A 210 12.32 -18.41 26.90
N GLY A 211 12.63 -18.14 28.16
CA GLY A 211 13.65 -18.87 28.88
C GLY A 211 13.20 -20.29 29.20
N PRO A 212 14.13 -21.20 29.48
CA PRO A 212 13.79 -22.56 29.90
C PRO A 212 13.16 -22.57 31.29
N GLY A 213 12.05 -23.33 31.43
CA GLY A 213 11.35 -23.45 32.72
C GLY A 213 9.92 -23.91 32.52
N ARG A 214 9.19 -24.03 33.62
CA ARG A 214 7.79 -24.39 33.61
C ARG A 214 6.94 -23.12 33.46
N GLU A 215 5.86 -23.23 32.76
CA GLU A 215 4.84 -22.18 32.60
C GLU A 215 3.51 -22.75 33.11
N PRO A 216 3.13 -22.50 34.38
CA PRO A 216 1.85 -22.95 34.89
C PRO A 216 0.70 -22.30 34.17
N LYS A 217 -0.34 -23.06 33.86
CA LYS A 217 -1.58 -22.51 33.33
C LYS A 217 -2.32 -21.77 34.45
N ILE A 218 -2.55 -20.49 34.25
CA ILE A 218 -3.25 -19.62 35.19
C ILE A 218 -4.65 -19.37 34.63
N LYS A 219 -5.65 -19.45 35.52
CA LYS A 219 -7.01 -19.04 35.19
C LYS A 219 -7.11 -17.53 35.40
N LEU A 220 -7.22 -16.79 34.31
CA LEU A 220 -7.37 -15.35 34.37
C LEU A 220 -8.78 -14.97 34.87
N PRO A 221 -8.93 -13.95 35.72
CA PRO A 221 -10.21 -13.30 36.00
C PRO A 221 -10.86 -12.76 34.71
N GLU A 222 -12.18 -12.64 34.70
CA GLU A 222 -12.93 -12.17 33.53
C GLU A 222 -12.58 -10.71 33.13
N ASP A 223 -12.16 -9.91 34.08
CA ASP A 223 -11.76 -8.51 33.91
C ASP A 223 -10.26 -8.32 33.69
N ALA A 224 -9.46 -9.39 33.68
CA ALA A 224 -8.04 -9.30 33.46
C ALA A 224 -7.71 -9.06 31.97
N LEU A 225 -6.92 -8.03 31.73
CA LEU A 225 -6.40 -7.68 30.43
C LEU A 225 -4.89 -7.87 30.39
N VAL A 226 -4.43 -8.84 29.59
CA VAL A 226 -3.00 -9.15 29.44
C VAL A 226 -2.54 -8.79 28.04
N HIS A 227 -1.59 -7.88 27.93
CA HIS A 227 -0.90 -7.53 26.68
C HIS A 227 0.43 -8.24 26.64
N GLU A 228 0.68 -9.04 25.62
CA GLU A 228 1.93 -9.77 25.45
C GLU A 228 2.88 -9.01 24.53
N VAL A 229 4.13 -8.87 24.98
CA VAL A 229 5.28 -8.45 24.17
C VAL A 229 6.21 -9.66 24.02
N ALA A 230 6.34 -10.18 22.80
CA ALA A 230 7.09 -11.40 22.53
C ALA A 230 8.00 -11.28 21.32
N PRO A 231 9.22 -11.87 21.34
CA PRO A 231 10.15 -11.79 20.23
C PRO A 231 9.71 -12.69 19.08
N ARG A 232 9.79 -12.16 17.87
CA ARG A 232 9.56 -12.92 16.62
C ARG A 232 10.82 -13.54 16.05
N VAL A 233 11.96 -13.27 16.66
CA VAL A 233 13.26 -13.80 16.28
C VAL A 233 13.95 -14.43 17.49
N ARG A 234 14.92 -15.30 17.24
CA ARG A 234 15.70 -15.93 18.32
C ARG A 234 16.57 -14.89 19.01
N LEU A 235 16.50 -14.81 20.33
CA LEU A 235 17.29 -13.89 21.16
C LEU A 235 18.70 -14.42 21.51
N GLY A 236 19.09 -15.59 21.00
CA GLY A 236 20.35 -16.25 21.35
C GLY A 236 20.24 -17.22 22.52
N SER A 237 21.39 -17.65 23.04
CA SER A 237 21.46 -18.53 24.21
C SER A 237 21.20 -17.76 25.52
N ILE A 238 20.67 -18.44 26.53
CA ILE A 238 20.45 -17.87 27.88
C ILE A 238 21.76 -17.56 28.64
N ILE A 239 22.87 -18.10 28.18
CA ILE A 239 24.21 -17.86 28.76
C ILE A 239 25.12 -17.06 27.84
N GLU A 240 24.60 -16.50 26.76
CA GLU A 240 25.34 -15.71 25.75
C GLU A 240 25.40 -14.22 26.16
N PHE A 241 26.14 -13.94 27.28
CA PHE A 241 26.36 -12.58 27.78
C PHE A 241 27.39 -11.85 26.93
N GLU A 242 27.01 -11.45 25.73
CA GLU A 242 27.85 -10.81 24.71
C GLU A 242 27.27 -9.45 24.35
N LYS A 243 28.11 -8.41 24.26
CA LYS A 243 27.70 -7.00 24.04
C LYS A 243 26.89 -6.80 22.81
N GLN A 244 27.30 -7.38 21.67
CA GLN A 244 26.62 -7.19 20.38
C GLN A 244 25.24 -7.83 20.42
N ARG A 245 25.14 -9.05 20.99
CA ARG A 245 23.88 -9.75 21.18
C ARG A 245 22.93 -8.97 22.09
N SER A 246 23.43 -8.50 23.23
CA SER A 246 22.65 -7.68 24.16
C SER A 246 22.13 -6.40 23.54
N ARG A 247 22.97 -5.66 22.81
CA ARG A 247 22.57 -4.45 22.08
C ARG A 247 21.51 -4.73 21.03
N GLN A 248 21.60 -5.88 20.37
CA GLN A 248 20.58 -6.33 19.42
C GLN A 248 19.27 -6.67 20.13
N ASN A 249 19.33 -7.41 21.26
CA ASN A 249 18.13 -7.76 22.03
C ASN A 249 17.43 -6.54 22.62
N LEU A 250 18.15 -5.53 23.07
CA LEU A 250 17.61 -4.23 23.47
C LEU A 250 16.76 -3.61 22.32
N LYS A 251 17.31 -3.58 21.11
CA LYS A 251 16.59 -3.05 19.94
C LYS A 251 15.34 -3.87 19.62
N ILE A 252 15.45 -5.20 19.63
CA ILE A 252 14.31 -6.08 19.34
C ILE A 252 13.19 -5.84 20.36
N GLY A 253 13.50 -5.81 21.67
CA GLY A 253 12.52 -5.57 22.72
C GLY A 253 11.83 -4.22 22.59
N TYR A 254 12.57 -3.18 22.24
CA TYR A 254 12.03 -1.86 22.00
C TYR A 254 11.01 -1.86 20.85
N TYR A 255 11.38 -2.39 19.69
CA TYR A 255 10.50 -2.37 18.52
C TYR A 255 9.32 -3.35 18.60
N ASP A 256 9.50 -4.52 19.24
CA ASP A 256 8.39 -5.44 19.49
C ASP A 256 7.36 -4.83 20.46
N THR A 257 7.82 -4.03 21.42
CA THR A 257 6.93 -3.26 22.31
C THR A 257 6.19 -2.15 21.55
N LEU A 258 6.86 -1.41 20.66
CA LEU A 258 6.18 -0.45 19.79
C LEU A 258 5.10 -1.14 18.95
N ARG A 259 5.35 -2.37 18.48
CA ARG A 259 4.33 -3.16 17.76
C ARG A 259 3.10 -3.40 18.62
N MET A 260 3.27 -3.84 19.85
CA MET A 260 2.16 -4.04 20.77
C MET A 260 1.44 -2.72 21.08
N LEU A 261 2.18 -1.66 21.37
CA LEU A 261 1.63 -0.36 21.75
C LEU A 261 0.81 0.30 20.63
N TYR A 262 1.26 0.18 19.38
CA TYR A 262 0.69 0.91 18.24
C TYR A 262 0.04 0.01 17.19
N GLY A 263 -0.06 -1.30 17.43
CA GLY A 263 -0.69 -2.25 16.51
C GLY A 263 0.08 -2.39 15.19
N LEU A 264 1.42 -2.25 15.20
CA LEU A 264 2.21 -2.30 13.98
C LEU A 264 2.14 -3.66 13.29
N GLN A 265 2.00 -3.63 12.00
CA GLN A 265 1.94 -4.79 11.12
C GLN A 265 3.34 -5.29 10.72
N GLY A 266 3.37 -6.30 9.85
CA GLY A 266 4.58 -6.92 9.31
C GLY A 266 5.10 -8.07 10.16
N LYS A 267 5.79 -9.03 9.53
CA LYS A 267 6.44 -10.18 10.16
C LYS A 267 7.93 -9.95 10.40
N ILE A 268 8.56 -9.16 9.52
CA ILE A 268 10.00 -8.90 9.51
C ILE A 268 10.29 -7.44 9.91
N TYR A 269 9.49 -6.52 9.43
CA TYR A 269 9.57 -5.08 9.66
C TYR A 269 8.49 -4.60 10.63
N TYR A 270 8.51 -3.33 10.99
CA TYR A 270 7.55 -2.68 11.87
C TYR A 270 6.82 -1.62 11.05
N ILE A 271 5.60 -1.94 10.63
CA ILE A 271 4.88 -1.16 9.61
C ILE A 271 3.58 -0.62 10.20
N GLU A 272 3.37 0.69 10.10
CA GLU A 272 2.13 1.35 10.52
C GLU A 272 0.97 0.93 9.60
N GLN A 273 -0.15 0.57 10.20
CA GLN A 273 -1.35 0.24 9.44
C GLN A 273 -2.03 1.53 8.98
N SER A 274 -1.69 2.00 7.79
CA SER A 274 -2.25 3.20 7.16
C SER A 274 -3.23 2.88 6.03
N GLU A 275 -3.13 1.67 5.43
CA GLU A 275 -3.82 1.33 4.20
C GLU A 275 -4.98 0.35 4.42
N ASN A 276 -6.02 0.48 3.60
CA ASN A 276 -7.17 -0.40 3.59
C ASN A 276 -7.01 -1.54 2.55
N GLU A 277 -7.93 -2.51 2.57
CA GLU A 277 -7.90 -3.63 1.61
C GLU A 277 -7.93 -3.20 0.14
N CYS A 278 -8.59 -2.08 -0.19
CA CYS A 278 -8.67 -1.60 -1.57
C CYS A 278 -7.29 -1.20 -2.11
N TYR A 279 -6.44 -0.61 -1.28
CA TYR A 279 -5.06 -0.29 -1.62
C TYR A 279 -4.28 -1.53 -2.06
N TYR A 280 -4.35 -2.61 -1.29
CA TYR A 280 -3.61 -3.83 -1.60
C TYR A 280 -4.17 -4.55 -2.84
N LYS A 281 -5.48 -4.54 -3.04
CA LYS A 281 -6.11 -5.05 -4.26
C LYS A 281 -5.67 -4.26 -5.49
N GLU A 282 -5.60 -2.94 -5.39
CA GLU A 282 -5.09 -2.07 -6.46
C GLU A 282 -3.63 -2.39 -6.80
N LYS A 283 -2.77 -2.54 -5.79
CA LYS A 283 -1.35 -2.88 -5.99
C LYS A 283 -1.15 -4.24 -6.67
N LEU A 284 -2.07 -5.19 -6.48
CA LEU A 284 -2.00 -6.55 -7.02
C LEU A 284 -2.93 -6.81 -8.20
N HIS A 285 -3.70 -5.81 -8.68
CA HIS A 285 -4.73 -5.99 -9.71
C HIS A 285 -4.18 -6.57 -11.03
N HIS A 286 -2.92 -6.25 -11.35
CA HIS A 286 -2.23 -6.71 -12.55
C HIS A 286 -1.76 -8.17 -12.49
N MET A 287 -1.81 -8.80 -11.33
CA MET A 287 -1.35 -10.16 -11.13
C MET A 287 -2.49 -11.15 -11.31
N THR A 288 -2.27 -12.17 -12.15
CA THR A 288 -3.22 -13.29 -12.25
C THR A 288 -3.29 -14.06 -10.93
N GLU A 289 -4.43 -14.68 -10.63
CA GLU A 289 -4.61 -15.51 -9.44
C GLU A 289 -3.61 -16.69 -9.37
N ALA A 290 -3.22 -17.23 -10.52
CA ALA A 290 -2.19 -18.27 -10.60
C ALA A 290 -0.85 -17.74 -10.10
N LYS A 291 -0.49 -16.52 -10.51
CA LYS A 291 0.77 -15.85 -10.11
C LYS A 291 0.77 -15.46 -8.65
N LYS A 292 -0.33 -14.94 -8.14
CA LYS A 292 -0.49 -14.65 -6.71
C LYS A 292 -0.27 -15.89 -5.85
N ARG A 293 -0.83 -17.06 -6.26
CA ARG A 293 -0.64 -18.34 -5.55
C ARG A 293 0.82 -18.83 -5.60
N GLU A 294 1.48 -18.70 -6.74
CA GLU A 294 2.90 -19.04 -6.88
C GLU A 294 3.78 -18.25 -5.92
N ILE A 295 3.61 -16.91 -5.90
CA ILE A 295 4.37 -16.03 -5.00
C ILE A 295 4.02 -16.30 -3.53
N ALA A 296 2.75 -16.48 -3.19
CA ALA A 296 2.32 -16.83 -1.84
C ALA A 296 2.99 -18.14 -1.35
N PHE A 297 3.15 -19.12 -2.23
CA PHE A 297 3.87 -20.36 -1.94
C PHE A 297 5.37 -20.13 -1.70
N ILE A 298 6.03 -19.33 -2.56
CA ILE A 298 7.44 -18.94 -2.41
C ILE A 298 7.67 -18.24 -1.06
N LEU A 299 6.77 -17.34 -0.70
CA LEU A 299 6.81 -16.56 0.56
C LEU A 299 6.33 -17.35 1.78
N LYS A 300 5.87 -18.58 1.59
CA LYS A 300 5.31 -19.46 2.64
C LYS A 300 4.20 -18.79 3.46
N LEU A 301 3.28 -18.12 2.77
CA LEU A 301 2.14 -17.51 3.43
C LEU A 301 1.20 -18.57 4.01
N PRO A 302 0.52 -18.29 5.13
CA PRO A 302 -0.43 -19.22 5.75
C PRO A 302 -1.62 -19.49 4.83
N PHE A 303 -2.29 -20.61 5.01
CA PHE A 303 -3.52 -20.90 4.26
C PHE A 303 -4.58 -19.85 4.55
N GLY A 304 -5.27 -19.36 3.51
CA GLY A 304 -6.30 -18.32 3.63
C GLY A 304 -5.75 -16.88 3.58
N TRP A 305 -4.52 -16.68 3.07
CA TRP A 305 -3.96 -15.35 2.84
C TRP A 305 -4.87 -14.50 1.94
N GLY A 306 -4.89 -13.18 2.20
CA GLY A 306 -5.54 -12.17 1.37
C GLY A 306 -4.54 -11.30 0.61
N ASP A 307 -5.05 -10.32 -0.13
CA ASP A 307 -4.21 -9.40 -0.91
C ASP A 307 -3.26 -8.58 -0.02
N GLN A 308 -3.70 -8.20 1.19
CA GLN A 308 -2.85 -7.51 2.16
C GLN A 308 -1.66 -8.37 2.60
N GLU A 309 -1.89 -9.62 3.01
CA GLU A 309 -0.82 -10.51 3.44
C GLU A 309 0.16 -10.82 2.30
N LEU A 310 -0.34 -10.95 1.07
CA LEU A 310 0.50 -11.20 -0.10
C LEU A 310 1.39 -9.99 -0.39
N TYR A 311 0.80 -8.79 -0.51
CA TYR A 311 1.56 -7.59 -0.82
C TYR A 311 2.59 -7.25 0.27
N MET A 312 2.16 -7.30 1.54
CA MET A 312 3.05 -7.09 2.68
C MET A 312 4.18 -8.12 2.72
N GLY A 313 3.88 -9.39 2.45
CA GLY A 313 4.90 -10.44 2.37
C GLY A 313 5.93 -10.19 1.26
N MET A 314 5.48 -9.75 0.08
CA MET A 314 6.35 -9.37 -1.04
C MET A 314 7.23 -8.16 -0.68
N LEU A 315 6.63 -7.12 -0.11
CA LEU A 315 7.33 -5.89 0.29
C LEU A 315 8.42 -6.16 1.34
N GLU A 316 8.08 -6.88 2.40
CA GLU A 316 9.03 -7.24 3.47
C GLU A 316 10.16 -8.16 2.97
N ALA A 317 9.84 -9.14 2.11
CA ALA A 317 10.85 -10.03 1.53
C ALA A 317 11.79 -9.24 0.60
N SER A 318 11.26 -8.32 -0.19
CA SER A 318 12.04 -7.42 -1.05
C SER A 318 12.94 -6.50 -0.22
N ALA A 319 12.40 -5.87 0.80
CA ALA A 319 13.15 -5.01 1.72
C ALA A 319 14.30 -5.76 2.40
N LYS A 320 14.08 -7.01 2.81
CA LYS A 320 15.11 -7.87 3.39
C LYS A 320 16.21 -8.20 2.40
N LEU A 321 15.87 -8.58 1.17
CA LEU A 321 16.85 -8.89 0.12
C LEU A 321 17.69 -7.67 -0.24
N LEU A 322 17.08 -6.50 -0.28
CA LEU A 322 17.70 -5.22 -0.57
C LEU A 322 18.36 -4.57 0.66
N ARG A 323 18.43 -5.28 1.80
CA ARG A 323 19.11 -4.87 3.03
C ARG A 323 18.62 -3.54 3.61
N ILE A 324 17.35 -3.24 3.45
CA ILE A 324 16.75 -2.07 4.11
C ILE A 324 16.85 -2.23 5.64
N PRO A 325 17.18 -1.18 6.40
CA PRO A 325 17.29 -1.24 7.85
C PRO A 325 16.02 -1.79 8.51
N LYS A 326 16.19 -2.81 9.38
CA LYS A 326 15.06 -3.53 9.97
C LYS A 326 14.42 -2.80 11.16
N TYR A 327 15.24 -2.12 11.93
CA TYR A 327 14.83 -1.48 13.18
C TYR A 327 14.50 0.00 12.95
N ALA A 328 13.36 0.22 12.36
CA ALA A 328 12.67 1.50 12.21
C ALA A 328 11.17 1.21 12.05
N VAL A 329 10.33 2.18 12.34
CA VAL A 329 8.90 2.13 12.02
C VAL A 329 8.72 2.79 10.67
N TYR A 330 8.00 2.13 9.77
CA TYR A 330 7.75 2.58 8.40
C TYR A 330 6.25 2.68 8.16
N THR A 331 5.83 3.58 7.30
CA THR A 331 4.58 3.38 6.54
C THR A 331 4.82 2.40 5.38
N VAL A 332 3.75 1.91 4.77
CA VAL A 332 3.87 1.04 3.58
C VAL A 332 4.59 1.76 2.45
N GLU A 333 4.25 3.04 2.23
CA GLU A 333 4.82 3.89 1.19
C GLU A 333 6.31 4.15 1.44
N GLU A 334 6.70 4.53 2.65
CA GLU A 334 8.11 4.77 2.99
C GLU A 334 8.97 3.54 2.74
N LEU A 335 8.50 2.35 3.16
CA LEU A 335 9.22 1.11 2.93
C LEU A 335 9.30 0.77 1.45
N LEU A 336 8.22 0.98 0.68
CA LEU A 336 8.16 0.77 -0.76
C LEU A 336 9.15 1.68 -1.49
N GLU A 337 9.21 2.97 -1.15
CA GLU A 337 10.13 3.92 -1.78
C GLU A 337 11.61 3.56 -1.52
N LEU A 338 11.93 3.11 -0.30
CA LEU A 338 13.27 2.61 0.01
C LEU A 338 13.61 1.35 -0.79
N VAL A 339 12.65 0.43 -0.93
CA VAL A 339 12.79 -0.80 -1.72
C VAL A 339 13.03 -0.47 -3.20
N LYS A 340 12.24 0.42 -3.79
CA LYS A 340 12.41 0.88 -5.18
C LYS A 340 13.78 1.51 -5.41
N LYS A 341 14.17 2.44 -4.53
CA LYS A 341 15.47 3.12 -4.62
C LYS A 341 16.63 2.13 -4.58
N ALA A 342 16.60 1.19 -3.65
CA ALA A 342 17.64 0.17 -3.52
C ALA A 342 17.64 -0.80 -4.71
N TYR A 343 16.47 -1.22 -5.20
CA TYR A 343 16.33 -2.06 -6.40
C TYR A 343 16.94 -1.39 -7.63
N MET A 344 16.65 -0.12 -7.88
CA MET A 344 17.20 0.62 -9.01
C MET A 344 18.75 0.72 -8.99
N GLN A 345 19.37 0.72 -7.79
CA GLN A 345 20.82 0.72 -7.63
C GLN A 345 21.47 -0.65 -7.86
N GLU A 346 20.73 -1.73 -7.62
CA GLU A 346 21.28 -3.10 -7.60
C GLU A 346 20.82 -3.96 -8.79
N ARG A 347 19.73 -3.60 -9.51
CA ARG A 347 19.12 -4.42 -10.57
C ARG A 347 20.06 -4.76 -11.73
N GLU A 348 21.06 -3.90 -12.01
CA GLU A 348 22.04 -4.14 -13.08
C GLU A 348 23.19 -5.06 -12.64
N LYS A 349 23.32 -5.33 -11.32
CA LYS A 349 24.41 -6.10 -10.73
C LYS A 349 24.02 -7.54 -10.42
N GLN A 350 22.73 -7.82 -10.23
CA GLN A 350 22.21 -9.14 -9.87
C GLN A 350 20.77 -9.33 -10.31
N GLU A 351 20.39 -10.57 -10.55
CA GLU A 351 19.00 -10.95 -10.77
C GLU A 351 18.24 -11.01 -9.44
N PHE A 352 16.99 -10.56 -9.45
CA PHE A 352 16.11 -10.60 -8.30
C PHE A 352 14.95 -11.60 -8.52
N PRO A 353 14.41 -12.20 -7.46
CA PRO A 353 13.18 -12.96 -7.55
C PRO A 353 12.04 -12.10 -8.10
N GLU A 354 11.16 -12.70 -8.89
CA GLU A 354 10.07 -12.00 -9.56
C GLU A 354 9.19 -11.15 -8.63
N PHE A 355 8.94 -11.59 -7.39
CA PHE A 355 8.16 -10.79 -6.45
C PHE A 355 8.83 -9.43 -6.10
N VAL A 356 10.16 -9.33 -6.22
CA VAL A 356 10.88 -8.05 -6.06
C VAL A 356 10.57 -7.14 -7.25
N GLU A 357 10.59 -7.69 -8.46
CA GLU A 357 10.26 -6.95 -9.68
C GLU A 357 8.80 -6.49 -9.67
N GLN A 358 7.89 -7.33 -9.16
CA GLN A 358 6.47 -6.96 -9.02
C GLN A 358 6.24 -5.80 -8.04
N VAL A 359 7.07 -5.68 -7.00
CA VAL A 359 6.98 -4.60 -6.00
C VAL A 359 7.81 -3.39 -6.39
N ALA A 360 9.04 -3.59 -6.84
CA ALA A 360 10.04 -2.51 -7.01
C ALA A 360 10.37 -2.17 -8.46
N GLY A 361 10.15 -3.09 -9.40
CA GLY A 361 10.52 -2.94 -10.81
C GLY A 361 9.58 -2.06 -11.61
N ARG A 362 8.41 -1.75 -11.09
CA ARG A 362 7.51 -0.79 -11.70
C ARG A 362 8.04 0.61 -11.54
N GLN A 363 8.50 1.15 -12.63
CA GLN A 363 9.16 2.46 -12.71
C GLN A 363 8.23 3.62 -12.34
N ASN A 364 6.90 3.39 -12.30
CA ASN A 364 5.91 4.36 -11.87
C ASN A 364 4.79 3.64 -11.09
N ASP A 365 4.73 3.79 -9.78
CA ASP A 365 3.46 3.71 -9.07
C ASP A 365 2.69 4.98 -9.45
N ILE A 366 1.95 4.87 -10.54
CA ILE A 366 1.08 5.93 -10.99
C ILE A 366 -0.08 5.97 -10.00
N CYS A 367 -0.04 6.93 -9.09
CA CYS A 367 -1.15 7.21 -8.21
C CYS A 367 -1.97 8.35 -8.80
N LEU A 368 -3.13 8.04 -9.35
CA LEU A 368 -4.08 9.03 -9.88
C LEU A 368 -5.17 9.39 -8.87
N LYS A 369 -5.14 8.83 -7.66
CA LYS A 369 -6.15 9.04 -6.63
C LYS A 369 -6.34 10.53 -6.31
N GLY A 370 -7.58 10.97 -6.32
CA GLY A 370 -7.96 12.37 -6.10
C GLY A 370 -7.74 13.29 -7.31
N ARG A 371 -7.18 12.80 -8.41
CA ARG A 371 -6.96 13.61 -9.62
C ARG A 371 -8.23 13.76 -10.44
N ASN A 372 -8.35 14.91 -11.07
CA ASN A 372 -9.37 15.17 -12.07
C ASN A 372 -8.97 14.60 -13.44
N PHE A 373 -9.93 14.29 -14.29
CA PHE A 373 -9.73 13.83 -15.66
C PHE A 373 -10.41 14.79 -16.63
N LEU A 374 -9.77 15.93 -16.91
CA LEU A 374 -10.37 17.02 -17.69
C LEU A 374 -9.89 17.02 -19.15
N THR A 375 -8.62 16.79 -19.38
CA THR A 375 -8.00 16.64 -20.70
C THR A 375 -6.83 15.64 -20.62
N LEU A 376 -6.42 15.03 -21.76
CA LEU A 376 -5.20 14.22 -21.80
C LEU A 376 -3.92 15.06 -21.70
N LYS A 377 -4.01 16.38 -21.81
CA LYS A 377 -2.86 17.28 -21.57
C LYS A 377 -2.30 17.12 -20.16
N ASP A 378 -3.17 16.85 -19.20
CA ASP A 378 -2.84 16.76 -17.77
C ASP A 378 -2.15 15.43 -17.39
N PHE A 379 -2.01 14.48 -18.34
CA PHE A 379 -1.49 13.14 -18.10
C PHE A 379 -0.21 12.88 -18.89
N THR A 380 0.73 12.14 -18.30
CA THR A 380 1.93 11.68 -19.01
C THR A 380 1.61 10.47 -19.90
N LYS A 381 2.53 10.11 -20.80
CA LYS A 381 2.41 8.90 -21.64
C LYS A 381 2.22 7.66 -20.78
N GLU A 382 2.99 7.54 -19.70
CA GLU A 382 2.96 6.41 -18.78
C GLU A 382 1.62 6.35 -18.03
N GLU A 383 1.06 7.48 -17.61
CA GLU A 383 -0.25 7.55 -16.95
C GLU A 383 -1.38 7.15 -17.91
N ILE A 384 -1.29 7.53 -19.18
CA ILE A 384 -2.25 7.10 -20.20
C ILE A 384 -2.14 5.60 -20.43
N ILE A 385 -0.91 5.04 -20.56
CA ILE A 385 -0.70 3.60 -20.70
C ILE A 385 -1.27 2.84 -19.49
N TYR A 386 -1.03 3.34 -18.28
CA TYR A 386 -1.61 2.74 -17.06
C TYR A 386 -3.14 2.67 -17.11
N LEU A 387 -3.81 3.74 -17.53
CA LEU A 387 -5.27 3.75 -17.68
C LEU A 387 -5.75 2.76 -18.74
N LEU A 388 -5.02 2.62 -19.85
CA LEU A 388 -5.33 1.64 -20.89
C LEU A 388 -5.12 0.20 -20.40
N ASP A 389 -4.07 -0.07 -19.64
CA ASP A 389 -3.80 -1.39 -19.06
C ASP A 389 -4.86 -1.78 -18.04
N LEU A 390 -5.24 -0.85 -17.18
CA LEU A 390 -6.32 -1.03 -16.21
C LEU A 390 -7.67 -1.28 -16.92
N ALA A 391 -7.95 -0.56 -18.02
CA ALA A 391 -9.16 -0.74 -18.79
C ALA A 391 -9.23 -2.13 -19.43
N ALA A 392 -8.11 -2.62 -19.99
CA ALA A 392 -8.01 -3.96 -20.57
C ALA A 392 -8.23 -5.06 -19.51
N ASP A 393 -7.62 -4.93 -18.33
CA ASP A 393 -7.82 -5.84 -17.19
C ASP A 393 -9.30 -5.86 -16.74
N LEU A 394 -9.92 -4.68 -16.58
CA LEU A 394 -11.32 -4.57 -16.16
C LEU A 394 -12.29 -5.11 -17.25
N LYS A 395 -11.93 -4.99 -18.53
CA LYS A 395 -12.65 -5.58 -19.66
C LYS A 395 -12.60 -7.10 -19.61
N GLU A 396 -11.41 -7.67 -19.45
CA GLU A 396 -11.21 -9.11 -19.31
C GLU A 396 -11.98 -9.69 -18.11
N LYS A 397 -11.91 -9.04 -16.96
CA LYS A 397 -12.65 -9.44 -15.75
C LYS A 397 -14.16 -9.46 -15.97
N LYS A 398 -14.70 -8.42 -16.64
CA LYS A 398 -16.14 -8.35 -16.96
C LYS A 398 -16.55 -9.49 -17.88
N HIS A 399 -15.79 -9.78 -18.93
CA HIS A 399 -16.07 -10.87 -19.86
C HIS A 399 -16.00 -12.26 -19.20
N ASN A 400 -15.12 -12.41 -18.19
CA ASN A 400 -14.97 -13.62 -17.40
C ASN A 400 -15.93 -13.72 -16.20
N GLY A 401 -16.83 -12.74 -16.01
CA GLY A 401 -17.77 -12.70 -14.88
C GLY A 401 -17.11 -12.51 -13.51
N ILE A 402 -15.90 -11.96 -13.46
CA ILE A 402 -15.19 -11.68 -12.23
C ILE A 402 -15.67 -10.34 -11.67
N PRO A 403 -16.22 -10.29 -10.44
CA PRO A 403 -16.68 -9.05 -9.83
C PRO A 403 -15.54 -8.06 -9.58
N VAL A 404 -15.83 -6.77 -9.84
CA VAL A 404 -14.88 -5.67 -9.63
C VAL A 404 -15.47 -4.57 -8.72
N ASP A 405 -16.36 -4.94 -7.82
CA ASP A 405 -17.12 -4.07 -6.90
C ASP A 405 -16.29 -3.44 -5.78
N TYR A 406 -15.15 -2.84 -6.14
CA TYR A 406 -14.12 -2.31 -5.23
C TYR A 406 -14.56 -1.09 -4.41
N PHE A 407 -15.61 -0.39 -4.86
CA PHE A 407 -16.04 0.90 -4.29
C PHE A 407 -17.46 0.84 -3.71
N ARG A 408 -17.83 -0.25 -3.05
CA ARG A 408 -19.14 -0.38 -2.41
C ARG A 408 -19.41 0.76 -1.44
N GLY A 409 -20.60 1.37 -1.60
CA GLY A 409 -21.04 2.48 -0.75
C GLY A 409 -20.62 3.87 -1.22
N LYS A 410 -19.77 3.99 -2.26
CA LYS A 410 -19.49 5.26 -2.93
C LYS A 410 -20.58 5.64 -3.92
N ASN A 411 -20.71 6.93 -4.18
CA ASN A 411 -21.73 7.48 -5.08
C ASN A 411 -21.13 8.54 -6.01
N VAL A 412 -21.60 8.58 -7.25
CA VAL A 412 -21.13 9.55 -8.26
C VAL A 412 -22.30 10.35 -8.83
N ALA A 413 -22.07 11.64 -9.09
CA ALA A 413 -23.01 12.53 -9.75
C ALA A 413 -22.69 12.60 -11.25
N LEU A 414 -23.71 12.49 -12.09
CA LEU A 414 -23.60 12.54 -13.55
C LEU A 414 -24.39 13.74 -14.06
N ILE A 415 -23.69 14.82 -14.47
CA ILE A 415 -24.28 16.09 -14.93
C ILE A 415 -24.26 16.16 -16.47
N PHE A 416 -25.42 16.20 -17.10
CA PHE A 416 -25.56 16.17 -18.56
C PHE A 416 -26.30 17.39 -19.09
N GLU A 417 -25.58 18.46 -19.45
CA GLU A 417 -26.17 19.61 -20.20
C GLU A 417 -26.39 19.27 -21.66
N LYS A 418 -25.60 18.34 -22.22
CA LYS A 418 -25.82 17.77 -23.56
C LYS A 418 -26.25 16.31 -23.43
N THR A 419 -27.32 15.95 -24.10
CA THR A 419 -27.83 14.57 -24.13
C THR A 419 -26.79 13.60 -24.69
N SER A 420 -26.75 12.39 -24.15
CA SER A 420 -25.89 11.30 -24.65
C SER A 420 -26.38 9.96 -24.15
N THR A 421 -26.58 9.02 -25.05
CA THR A 421 -26.86 7.63 -24.69
C THR A 421 -25.59 6.92 -24.20
N ARG A 422 -24.55 6.93 -25.04
CA ARG A 422 -23.29 6.14 -24.76
C ARG A 422 -22.54 6.61 -23.55
N THR A 423 -22.27 7.92 -23.41
CA THR A 423 -21.53 8.44 -22.25
C THR A 423 -22.30 8.16 -20.97
N ARG A 424 -23.62 8.38 -20.94
CA ARG A 424 -24.45 8.09 -19.78
C ARG A 424 -24.41 6.60 -19.41
N CYS A 425 -24.72 5.71 -20.37
CA CYS A 425 -24.67 4.27 -20.11
C CYS A 425 -23.28 3.81 -19.66
N SER A 426 -22.22 4.35 -20.27
CA SER A 426 -20.84 3.98 -19.89
C SER A 426 -20.53 4.34 -18.44
N PHE A 427 -20.87 5.54 -17.96
CA PHE A 427 -20.67 5.95 -16.57
C PHE A 427 -21.59 5.19 -15.60
N GLU A 428 -22.87 5.02 -15.93
CA GLU A 428 -23.82 4.29 -15.08
C GLU A 428 -23.41 2.82 -14.91
N ILE A 429 -23.03 2.14 -16.01
CA ILE A 429 -22.58 0.74 -15.95
C ILE A 429 -21.21 0.62 -15.28
N ALA A 430 -20.28 1.55 -15.56
CA ALA A 430 -18.99 1.56 -14.87
C ALA A 430 -19.15 1.71 -13.35
N ALA A 431 -20.01 2.64 -12.91
CA ALA A 431 -20.31 2.82 -11.49
C ALA A 431 -20.93 1.54 -10.88
N SER A 432 -21.92 0.95 -11.56
CA SER A 432 -22.57 -0.29 -11.11
C SER A 432 -21.58 -1.45 -11.00
N ASP A 433 -20.72 -1.67 -12.00
CA ASP A 433 -19.71 -2.72 -12.00
C ASP A 433 -18.72 -2.54 -10.85
N LEU A 434 -18.36 -1.29 -10.51
CA LEU A 434 -17.46 -0.95 -9.41
C LEU A 434 -18.13 -0.97 -8.02
N GLY A 435 -19.44 -1.29 -7.95
CA GLY A 435 -20.21 -1.34 -6.70
C GLY A 435 -20.68 0.01 -6.18
N MET A 436 -20.68 1.05 -7.04
CA MET A 436 -21.08 2.41 -6.69
C MET A 436 -22.53 2.71 -7.07
N GLY A 437 -23.15 3.66 -6.36
CA GLY A 437 -24.37 4.33 -6.78
C GLY A 437 -24.09 5.46 -7.77
N SER A 438 -25.01 5.72 -8.70
CA SER A 438 -24.96 6.88 -9.60
C SER A 438 -26.24 7.68 -9.56
N THR A 439 -26.13 9.02 -9.64
CA THR A 439 -27.27 9.93 -9.74
C THR A 439 -27.15 10.75 -11.01
N TYR A 440 -28.13 10.59 -11.90
CA TYR A 440 -28.23 11.42 -13.10
C TYR A 440 -28.86 12.78 -12.77
N LEU A 441 -28.16 13.85 -13.11
CA LEU A 441 -28.59 15.22 -12.91
C LEU A 441 -28.78 15.90 -14.26
N ASP A 442 -30.06 16.17 -14.62
CA ASP A 442 -30.44 16.92 -15.80
C ASP A 442 -30.58 18.40 -15.43
N PRO A 443 -29.71 19.29 -15.96
CA PRO A 443 -29.79 20.72 -15.71
C PRO A 443 -31.11 21.38 -16.14
N THR A 444 -31.86 20.76 -17.03
CA THR A 444 -33.19 21.31 -17.46
C THR A 444 -34.20 21.30 -16.31
N VAL A 445 -34.07 20.34 -15.38
CA VAL A 445 -34.93 20.16 -14.20
C VAL A 445 -34.23 20.47 -12.89
N SER A 446 -32.94 20.90 -12.91
CA SER A 446 -32.14 21.27 -11.77
C SER A 446 -31.96 22.80 -11.68
N GLN A 447 -31.32 23.26 -10.60
CA GLN A 447 -30.97 24.67 -10.39
C GLN A 447 -29.55 25.03 -10.88
N ILE A 448 -28.79 24.04 -11.35
CA ILE A 448 -27.40 24.19 -11.80
C ILE A 448 -27.31 25.24 -12.91
N GLY A 449 -26.47 26.26 -12.73
CA GLY A 449 -26.26 27.35 -13.67
C GLY A 449 -27.44 28.32 -13.82
N LYS A 450 -28.53 28.15 -13.07
CA LYS A 450 -29.74 29.01 -13.12
C LYS A 450 -29.88 29.86 -11.86
N LYS A 451 -30.23 29.22 -10.74
CA LYS A 451 -30.36 29.88 -9.44
C LYS A 451 -29.14 29.59 -8.52
N GLU A 452 -28.36 28.61 -8.88
CA GLU A 452 -27.16 28.18 -8.17
C GLU A 452 -25.94 28.27 -9.09
N SER A 453 -24.85 28.88 -8.59
CA SER A 453 -23.61 29.00 -9.36
C SER A 453 -22.93 27.63 -9.52
N ILE A 454 -22.16 27.44 -10.58
CA ILE A 454 -21.34 26.23 -10.76
C ILE A 454 -20.44 25.98 -9.56
N LYS A 455 -19.85 27.03 -9.01
CA LYS A 455 -19.01 26.98 -7.81
C LYS A 455 -19.75 26.46 -6.57
N ASP A 456 -20.99 26.91 -6.35
CA ASP A 456 -21.76 26.45 -5.19
C ASP A 456 -22.29 25.04 -5.39
N THR A 457 -22.73 24.71 -6.59
CA THR A 457 -23.06 23.34 -7.01
C THR A 457 -21.88 22.39 -6.77
N ALA A 458 -20.68 22.77 -7.19
CA ALA A 458 -19.47 21.96 -6.96
C ALA A 458 -19.23 21.68 -5.46
N ARG A 459 -19.38 22.71 -4.62
CA ARG A 459 -19.20 22.59 -3.16
C ARG A 459 -20.26 21.71 -2.49
N VAL A 460 -21.49 21.77 -2.97
CA VAL A 460 -22.58 20.93 -2.46
C VAL A 460 -22.36 19.47 -2.89
N LEU A 461 -22.16 19.22 -4.19
CA LEU A 461 -21.97 17.88 -4.71
C LEU A 461 -20.69 17.23 -4.15
N GLY A 462 -19.62 17.99 -3.97
CA GLY A 462 -18.38 17.52 -3.36
C GLY A 462 -18.49 17.07 -1.88
N ARG A 463 -19.62 17.37 -1.22
CA ARG A 463 -19.93 16.89 0.14
C ARG A 463 -20.92 15.72 0.14
N MET A 464 -21.54 15.43 -0.99
CA MET A 464 -22.58 14.41 -1.13
C MET A 464 -22.08 13.18 -1.90
N TYR A 465 -21.16 13.40 -2.83
CA TYR A 465 -20.65 12.39 -3.74
C TYR A 465 -19.15 12.20 -3.61
N ASP A 466 -18.64 11.10 -4.17
CA ASP A 466 -17.22 10.76 -4.20
C ASP A 466 -16.56 11.14 -5.52
N GLY A 467 -17.34 11.38 -6.57
CA GLY A 467 -16.88 11.84 -7.88
C GLY A 467 -18.01 12.51 -8.69
N ILE A 468 -17.64 13.36 -9.65
CA ILE A 468 -18.57 14.10 -10.50
C ILE A 468 -18.18 13.91 -11.98
N GLU A 469 -19.11 13.47 -12.80
CA GLU A 469 -19.00 13.55 -14.26
C GLU A 469 -19.73 14.80 -14.77
N TYR A 470 -19.14 15.46 -15.74
CA TYR A 470 -19.75 16.57 -16.44
C TYR A 470 -19.67 16.38 -17.96
N ARG A 471 -20.83 16.48 -18.62
CA ARG A 471 -20.93 16.54 -20.06
C ARG A 471 -21.77 17.78 -20.47
N GLY A 472 -21.12 18.74 -21.14
CA GLY A 472 -21.79 20.01 -21.42
C GLY A 472 -21.12 20.82 -22.52
N TYR A 473 -21.07 22.14 -22.32
CA TYR A 473 -20.65 23.09 -23.34
C TYR A 473 -19.21 23.56 -23.13
N GLY A 474 -18.96 24.46 -22.19
CA GLY A 474 -17.66 25.10 -22.04
C GLY A 474 -16.71 24.32 -21.17
N GLN A 475 -15.44 24.30 -21.55
CA GLN A 475 -14.37 23.69 -20.73
C GLN A 475 -14.23 24.40 -19.37
N GLU A 476 -14.46 25.71 -19.32
CA GLU A 476 -14.41 26.51 -18.08
C GLU A 476 -15.38 26.01 -17.01
N ILE A 477 -16.52 25.39 -17.41
CA ILE A 477 -17.52 24.88 -16.46
C ILE A 477 -16.96 23.65 -15.72
N VAL A 478 -16.38 22.68 -16.46
CA VAL A 478 -15.82 21.48 -15.85
C VAL A 478 -14.56 21.80 -15.03
N GLU A 479 -13.80 22.80 -15.43
CA GLU A 479 -12.63 23.30 -14.65
C GLU A 479 -13.08 23.99 -13.37
N GLU A 480 -14.17 24.78 -13.39
CA GLU A 480 -14.73 25.37 -12.19
C GLU A 480 -15.29 24.31 -11.23
N LEU A 481 -15.97 23.29 -11.74
CA LEU A 481 -16.40 22.13 -10.95
C LEU A 481 -15.19 21.46 -10.29
N ALA A 482 -14.14 21.15 -11.04
CA ALA A 482 -12.93 20.51 -10.55
C ALA A 482 -12.22 21.34 -9.47
N LYS A 483 -12.20 22.66 -9.63
CA LYS A 483 -11.56 23.58 -8.69
C LYS A 483 -12.21 23.61 -7.30
N TYR A 484 -13.54 23.44 -7.23
CA TYR A 484 -14.29 23.69 -5.99
C TYR A 484 -14.97 22.43 -5.41
N ALA A 485 -15.01 21.31 -6.12
CA ALA A 485 -15.65 20.08 -5.63
C ALA A 485 -14.87 19.41 -4.50
N GLY A 486 -13.53 19.41 -4.55
CA GLY A 486 -12.68 18.70 -3.59
C GLY A 486 -12.70 17.18 -3.71
N ILE A 487 -13.30 16.67 -4.78
CA ILE A 487 -13.38 15.27 -5.19
C ILE A 487 -13.05 15.17 -6.70
N PRO A 488 -12.71 14.00 -7.24
CA PRO A 488 -12.44 13.83 -8.67
C PRO A 488 -13.59 14.30 -9.56
N VAL A 489 -13.24 15.05 -10.61
CA VAL A 489 -14.15 15.48 -11.66
C VAL A 489 -13.70 14.93 -13.00
N TRP A 490 -14.62 14.33 -13.76
CA TRP A 490 -14.36 13.70 -15.04
C TRP A 490 -15.10 14.43 -16.16
N ASN A 491 -14.36 14.79 -17.22
CA ASN A 491 -14.91 15.42 -18.41
C ASN A 491 -15.49 14.36 -19.37
N GLY A 492 -16.79 14.19 -19.37
CA GLY A 492 -17.51 13.34 -20.33
C GLY A 492 -17.52 13.89 -21.75
N LEU A 493 -17.56 15.21 -21.93
CA LEU A 493 -17.38 15.99 -23.17
C LEU A 493 -17.59 17.48 -22.87
N THR A 494 -16.74 18.32 -23.48
CA THR A 494 -16.99 19.76 -23.67
C THR A 494 -16.91 20.12 -25.17
N ASN A 495 -17.04 21.39 -25.49
CA ASN A 495 -16.84 21.85 -26.89
C ASN A 495 -15.36 21.71 -27.30
N GLU A 496 -14.46 21.84 -26.37
CA GLU A 496 -13.01 21.86 -26.58
C GLU A 496 -12.38 20.48 -26.52
N TYR A 497 -12.86 19.58 -25.59
CA TYR A 497 -12.22 18.28 -25.33
C TYR A 497 -13.21 17.14 -25.07
N HIS A 498 -12.77 15.91 -25.41
CA HIS A 498 -13.49 14.67 -25.16
C HIS A 498 -12.51 13.56 -24.71
N PRO A 499 -11.87 13.70 -23.53
CA PRO A 499 -10.78 12.80 -23.12
C PRO A 499 -11.22 11.35 -22.91
N THR A 500 -12.47 11.10 -22.50
CA THR A 500 -12.99 9.73 -22.32
C THR A 500 -13.13 8.97 -23.64
N GLN A 501 -13.38 9.65 -24.74
CA GLN A 501 -13.39 9.05 -26.08
C GLN A 501 -11.97 8.64 -26.48
N MET A 502 -11.00 9.50 -26.24
CA MET A 502 -9.59 9.26 -26.62
C MET A 502 -9.03 7.99 -26.02
N LEU A 503 -9.34 7.70 -24.75
CA LEU A 503 -8.91 6.43 -24.17
C LEU A 503 -9.56 5.21 -24.84
N ALA A 504 -10.83 5.33 -25.28
CA ALA A 504 -11.51 4.28 -26.01
C ALA A 504 -10.87 4.04 -27.38
N ASP A 505 -10.59 5.12 -28.12
CA ASP A 505 -9.94 5.07 -29.43
C ASP A 505 -8.54 4.42 -29.30
N LEU A 506 -7.73 4.89 -28.34
CA LEU A 506 -6.40 4.35 -28.08
C LEU A 506 -6.44 2.86 -27.67
N LEU A 507 -7.40 2.46 -26.84
CA LEU A 507 -7.55 1.06 -26.43
C LEU A 507 -7.93 0.19 -27.65
N THR A 508 -8.87 0.63 -28.46
CA THR A 508 -9.32 -0.09 -29.66
C THR A 508 -8.19 -0.26 -30.69
N ILE A 509 -7.42 0.81 -30.93
CA ILE A 509 -6.24 0.77 -31.80
C ILE A 509 -5.19 -0.20 -31.26
N ARG A 510 -4.92 -0.15 -29.95
CA ARG A 510 -3.94 -1.04 -29.31
C ARG A 510 -4.39 -2.50 -29.34
N GLU A 511 -5.66 -2.78 -29.12
CA GLU A 511 -6.21 -4.14 -29.22
C GLU A 511 -6.08 -4.72 -30.63
N HIS A 512 -6.25 -3.88 -31.64
CA HIS A 512 -6.18 -4.31 -33.05
C HIS A 512 -4.73 -4.45 -33.56
N PHE A 513 -3.89 -3.44 -33.32
CA PHE A 513 -2.52 -3.39 -33.86
C PHE A 513 -1.42 -3.90 -32.91
N GLY A 514 -1.71 -4.10 -31.63
CA GLY A 514 -0.75 -4.47 -30.58
C GLY A 514 0.16 -3.33 -30.11
N THR A 515 0.14 -2.17 -30.79
CA THR A 515 0.96 -1.00 -30.48
C THR A 515 0.20 0.29 -30.79
N LEU A 516 0.66 1.40 -30.21
CA LEU A 516 0.25 2.75 -30.56
C LEU A 516 1.37 3.51 -31.28
N GLU A 517 2.62 3.21 -30.94
CA GLU A 517 3.77 3.89 -31.54
C GLU A 517 3.88 3.64 -33.03
N GLY A 518 4.08 4.73 -33.80
CA GLY A 518 4.23 4.69 -35.25
C GLY A 518 2.91 4.52 -36.05
N ILE A 519 1.77 4.36 -35.38
CA ILE A 519 0.46 4.31 -36.05
C ILE A 519 0.15 5.66 -36.69
N LYS A 520 -0.16 5.65 -37.99
CA LYS A 520 -0.64 6.83 -38.71
C LYS A 520 -2.16 6.91 -38.60
N PHE A 521 -2.66 7.97 -37.95
CA PHE A 521 -4.05 8.24 -37.68
C PHE A 521 -4.52 9.45 -38.54
N ALA A 522 -5.39 9.26 -39.48
CA ALA A 522 -5.95 10.32 -40.29
C ALA A 522 -7.40 10.64 -39.87
N TYR A 523 -7.61 11.87 -39.42
CA TYR A 523 -8.94 12.40 -39.08
C TYR A 523 -9.48 13.27 -40.20
N LEU A 524 -10.65 12.93 -40.71
CA LEU A 524 -11.31 13.63 -41.81
C LEU A 524 -12.53 14.42 -41.30
N GLY A 525 -12.54 15.74 -41.50
CA GLY A 525 -13.65 16.57 -41.05
C GLY A 525 -13.24 17.86 -40.36
N ASP A 526 -14.10 18.41 -39.50
CA ASP A 526 -13.83 19.64 -38.77
C ASP A 526 -12.92 19.38 -37.57
N ALA A 527 -11.67 19.74 -37.67
CA ALA A 527 -10.67 19.47 -36.65
C ALA A 527 -10.54 20.57 -35.56
N ARG A 528 -11.40 21.58 -35.54
CA ARG A 528 -11.33 22.73 -34.63
C ARG A 528 -11.88 22.46 -33.23
N TYR A 529 -12.69 21.41 -33.04
CA TYR A 529 -13.46 21.13 -31.84
C TYR A 529 -12.95 19.91 -31.08
N ASN A 530 -13.76 19.41 -30.14
CA ASN A 530 -13.35 18.41 -29.16
C ASN A 530 -12.70 17.16 -29.76
N MET A 531 -13.23 16.59 -30.85
CA MET A 531 -12.62 15.38 -31.45
C MET A 531 -11.26 15.68 -32.07
N GLY A 532 -11.16 16.69 -32.94
CA GLY A 532 -9.91 17.08 -33.59
C GLY A 532 -8.84 17.46 -32.57
N ASN A 533 -9.18 18.28 -31.57
CA ASN A 533 -8.28 18.72 -30.52
C ASN A 533 -7.79 17.53 -29.67
N SER A 534 -8.72 16.70 -29.23
CA SER A 534 -8.39 15.59 -28.32
C SER A 534 -7.62 14.46 -29.01
N LEU A 535 -7.96 14.13 -30.28
CA LEU A 535 -7.23 13.16 -31.09
C LEU A 535 -5.78 13.63 -31.33
N MET A 536 -5.58 14.92 -31.66
CA MET A 536 -4.26 15.48 -31.86
C MET A 536 -3.40 15.37 -30.59
N ILE A 537 -3.97 15.70 -29.41
CA ILE A 537 -3.28 15.53 -28.12
C ILE A 537 -2.97 14.07 -27.85
N ALA A 538 -3.94 13.18 -28.00
CA ALA A 538 -3.78 11.75 -27.74
C ALA A 538 -2.69 11.13 -28.61
N CYS A 539 -2.76 11.34 -29.91
CA CYS A 539 -1.78 10.82 -30.87
C CYS A 539 -0.39 11.37 -30.62
N SER A 540 -0.25 12.69 -30.38
CA SER A 540 1.04 13.32 -30.14
C SER A 540 1.71 12.80 -28.88
N LYS A 541 0.97 12.55 -27.80
CA LYS A 541 1.52 11.98 -26.56
C LYS A 541 1.91 10.51 -26.68
N MET A 542 1.20 9.76 -27.53
CA MET A 542 1.40 8.30 -27.64
C MET A 542 2.39 7.88 -28.73
N GLY A 543 3.08 8.84 -29.38
CA GLY A 543 4.06 8.54 -30.44
C GLY A 543 3.43 8.12 -31.75
N MET A 544 2.17 8.53 -31.99
CA MET A 544 1.44 8.31 -33.23
C MET A 544 1.65 9.47 -34.21
N HIS A 545 1.38 9.23 -35.50
CA HIS A 545 1.42 10.23 -36.57
C HIS A 545 0.01 10.72 -36.86
N PHE A 546 -0.36 11.87 -36.32
CA PHE A 546 -1.69 12.46 -36.53
C PHE A 546 -1.74 13.29 -37.81
N VAL A 547 -2.77 13.06 -38.60
CA VAL A 547 -3.08 13.84 -39.80
C VAL A 547 -4.48 14.44 -39.67
N ALA A 548 -4.57 15.77 -39.56
CA ALA A 548 -5.84 16.48 -39.72
C ALA A 548 -6.08 16.77 -41.21
N CYS A 549 -7.07 16.07 -41.77
CA CYS A 549 -7.42 16.14 -43.16
C CYS A 549 -8.73 16.94 -43.31
N ALA A 550 -8.62 18.24 -43.62
CA ALA A 550 -9.73 19.17 -43.58
C ALA A 550 -9.47 20.39 -44.48
N PRO A 551 -10.51 21.16 -44.92
CA PRO A 551 -10.30 22.49 -45.46
C PRO A 551 -9.54 23.38 -44.48
N LYS A 552 -8.63 24.25 -44.93
CA LYS A 552 -7.78 25.09 -44.08
C LYS A 552 -8.52 25.87 -42.99
N LYS A 553 -9.77 26.31 -43.27
CA LYS A 553 -10.62 27.02 -42.29
C LYS A 553 -11.11 26.13 -41.14
N TYR A 554 -10.95 24.81 -41.26
CA TYR A 554 -11.31 23.80 -40.25
C TYR A 554 -10.10 23.15 -39.58
N PHE A 555 -8.93 23.69 -39.76
CA PHE A 555 -7.74 23.27 -39.04
C PHE A 555 -7.82 23.62 -37.55
N PRO A 556 -7.17 22.85 -36.67
CA PRO A 556 -7.07 23.17 -35.24
C PRO A 556 -6.45 24.53 -34.99
N ASN A 557 -6.64 25.03 -33.77
CA ASN A 557 -5.99 26.27 -33.32
C ASN A 557 -4.44 26.14 -33.35
N GLU A 558 -3.76 27.18 -33.89
CA GLU A 558 -2.30 27.16 -34.08
C GLU A 558 -1.51 27.01 -32.74
N GLU A 559 -2.02 27.55 -31.63
CA GLU A 559 -1.36 27.42 -30.33
C GLU A 559 -1.41 25.97 -29.86
N LEU A 560 -2.54 25.30 -30.02
CA LEU A 560 -2.70 23.89 -29.68
C LEU A 560 -1.84 23.01 -30.60
N VAL A 561 -1.74 23.32 -31.88
CA VAL A 561 -0.84 22.60 -32.83
C VAL A 561 0.60 22.66 -32.34
N LYS A 562 1.11 23.84 -32.00
CA LYS A 562 2.47 24.00 -31.46
C LYS A 562 2.72 23.24 -30.18
N GLU A 563 1.74 23.23 -29.27
CA GLU A 563 1.81 22.46 -28.03
C GLU A 563 1.90 20.96 -28.34
N CYS A 564 1.06 20.46 -29.24
CA CYS A 564 1.06 19.05 -29.65
C CYS A 564 2.30 18.65 -30.45
N GLU A 565 2.88 19.55 -31.25
CA GLU A 565 4.17 19.32 -31.93
C GLU A 565 5.31 19.09 -30.89
N ALA A 566 5.28 19.80 -29.76
CA ALA A 566 6.23 19.55 -28.68
C ALA A 566 6.04 18.15 -28.06
N TYR A 567 4.79 17.74 -27.78
CA TYR A 567 4.50 16.38 -27.29
C TYR A 567 4.94 15.31 -28.31
N ALA A 568 4.68 15.54 -29.60
CA ALA A 568 5.07 14.61 -30.66
C ALA A 568 6.61 14.48 -30.79
N ALA A 569 7.34 15.58 -30.61
CA ALA A 569 8.81 15.55 -30.58
C ALA A 569 9.38 14.72 -29.44
N GLU A 570 8.73 14.75 -28.27
CA GLU A 570 9.13 13.95 -27.11
C GLU A 570 8.79 12.46 -27.28
N SER A 571 7.62 12.16 -27.85
CA SER A 571 7.10 10.80 -27.95
C SER A 571 7.53 10.03 -29.20
N GLY A 572 8.12 10.71 -30.19
CA GLY A 572 8.47 10.14 -31.49
C GLY A 572 7.34 10.17 -32.53
N GLY A 573 6.25 10.90 -32.27
CA GLY A 573 5.14 11.11 -33.20
C GLY A 573 5.32 12.27 -34.18
N SER A 574 4.26 12.61 -34.89
CA SER A 574 4.21 13.81 -35.76
C SER A 574 2.80 14.33 -35.94
N ILE A 575 2.69 15.61 -36.33
CA ILE A 575 1.43 16.25 -36.69
C ILE A 575 1.51 16.75 -38.13
N THR A 576 0.51 16.50 -38.92
CA THR A 576 0.38 16.98 -40.29
C THR A 576 -1.01 17.58 -40.48
N LEU A 577 -1.08 18.77 -41.06
CA LEU A 577 -2.30 19.42 -41.47
C LEU A 577 -2.33 19.46 -43.00
N THR A 578 -3.36 18.90 -43.62
CA THR A 578 -3.51 18.91 -45.10
C THR A 578 -4.93 19.10 -45.53
N ASP A 579 -5.11 19.81 -46.66
CA ASP A 579 -6.38 19.92 -47.35
C ASP A 579 -6.51 18.93 -48.53
N ASP A 580 -5.49 18.12 -48.78
CA ASP A 580 -5.48 17.02 -49.74
C ASP A 580 -5.85 15.69 -49.07
N VAL A 581 -7.05 15.21 -49.37
CA VAL A 581 -7.57 13.95 -48.79
C VAL A 581 -6.72 12.73 -49.15
N TRP A 582 -6.22 12.68 -50.38
CA TRP A 582 -5.46 11.55 -50.89
C TRP A 582 -4.04 11.49 -50.29
N GLU A 583 -3.41 12.65 -50.14
CA GLU A 583 -2.13 12.74 -49.43
C GLU A 583 -2.28 12.39 -47.97
N GLY A 584 -3.30 12.95 -47.31
CA GLY A 584 -3.54 12.76 -45.88
C GLY A 584 -3.82 11.31 -45.50
N THR A 585 -4.63 10.62 -46.30
CA THR A 585 -5.05 9.24 -45.98
C THR A 585 -4.10 8.17 -46.50
N LYS A 586 -3.17 8.49 -47.40
CA LYS A 586 -2.23 7.54 -47.96
C LYS A 586 -1.41 6.82 -46.88
N GLY A 587 -1.52 5.49 -46.82
CA GLY A 587 -0.79 4.65 -45.88
C GLY A 587 -1.21 4.88 -44.42
N ALA A 588 -2.38 5.41 -44.14
CA ALA A 588 -2.91 5.53 -42.79
C ALA A 588 -3.32 4.16 -42.23
N ASN A 589 -3.00 3.89 -40.98
CA ASN A 589 -3.47 2.70 -40.28
C ASN A 589 -4.91 2.86 -39.80
N VAL A 590 -5.28 4.10 -39.43
CA VAL A 590 -6.60 4.43 -38.90
C VAL A 590 -7.17 5.60 -39.71
N ILE A 591 -8.38 5.44 -40.17
CA ILE A 591 -9.21 6.50 -40.73
C ILE A 591 -10.35 6.77 -39.75
N ALA A 592 -10.51 8.02 -39.34
CA ALA A 592 -11.59 8.41 -38.45
C ALA A 592 -12.31 9.67 -38.93
N THR A 593 -13.57 9.79 -38.57
CA THR A 593 -14.38 10.99 -38.80
C THR A 593 -15.36 11.19 -37.65
N ASP A 594 -16.06 12.32 -37.66
CA ASP A 594 -17.15 12.65 -36.75
C ASP A 594 -18.24 13.40 -37.54
N VAL A 595 -19.43 13.55 -36.93
CA VAL A 595 -20.54 14.29 -37.54
C VAL A 595 -20.11 15.70 -37.97
N TRP A 596 -20.45 16.09 -39.17
CA TRP A 596 -20.07 17.41 -39.68
C TRP A 596 -20.83 18.55 -39.03
N VAL A 597 -22.05 18.30 -38.53
CA VAL A 597 -22.91 19.32 -37.93
C VAL A 597 -23.55 18.79 -36.67
N SER A 598 -23.43 19.54 -35.57
CA SER A 598 -24.14 19.24 -34.34
C SER A 598 -25.64 19.49 -34.45
N MET A 599 -26.44 18.71 -33.72
CA MET A 599 -27.90 18.92 -33.67
C MET A 599 -28.25 20.31 -33.12
N GLY A 600 -29.25 20.96 -33.73
CA GLY A 600 -29.72 22.30 -33.37
C GLY A 600 -29.02 23.44 -34.09
N GLU A 601 -28.03 23.16 -34.92
CA GLU A 601 -27.40 24.17 -35.75
C GLU A 601 -28.34 24.70 -36.85
N PRO A 602 -28.27 26.01 -37.21
CA PRO A 602 -29.08 26.59 -38.26
C PRO A 602 -28.82 25.99 -39.65
N ASP A 603 -29.84 25.97 -40.55
CA ASP A 603 -29.75 25.42 -41.91
C ASP A 603 -28.57 25.96 -42.72
N ARG A 604 -28.21 27.22 -42.53
CA ARG A 604 -27.05 27.83 -43.22
C ARG A 604 -25.75 27.13 -42.87
N VAL A 605 -25.60 26.70 -41.63
CA VAL A 605 -24.42 25.97 -41.14
C VAL A 605 -24.38 24.57 -41.77
N TRP A 606 -25.54 23.91 -41.84
CA TRP A 606 -25.63 22.60 -42.49
C TRP A 606 -25.22 22.70 -43.97
N LYS A 607 -25.76 23.68 -44.72
CA LYS A 607 -25.46 23.84 -46.14
C LYS A 607 -23.97 24.17 -46.37
N GLU A 608 -23.39 25.05 -45.58
CA GLU A 608 -21.98 25.39 -45.65
C GLU A 608 -21.10 24.17 -45.40
N ARG A 609 -21.32 23.45 -44.28
CA ARG A 609 -20.50 22.32 -43.91
C ARG A 609 -20.63 21.13 -44.86
N ILE A 610 -21.82 20.85 -45.34
CA ILE A 610 -22.04 19.82 -46.37
C ILE A 610 -21.21 20.14 -47.62
N ASN A 611 -21.28 21.38 -48.13
CA ASN A 611 -20.50 21.77 -49.29
C ASN A 611 -18.97 21.66 -49.07
N ASP A 612 -18.49 22.10 -47.91
CA ASP A 612 -17.08 22.15 -47.64
C ASP A 612 -16.48 20.76 -47.34
N LEU A 613 -17.25 19.91 -46.66
CA LEU A 613 -16.75 18.64 -46.13
C LEU A 613 -17.09 17.42 -47.01
N THR A 614 -17.97 17.57 -48.01
CA THR A 614 -18.27 16.48 -48.96
C THR A 614 -17.01 15.84 -49.58
N PRO A 615 -15.95 16.58 -49.95
CA PRO A 615 -14.71 15.96 -50.42
C PRO A 615 -13.97 15.11 -49.40
N TYR A 616 -14.30 15.26 -48.11
CA TYR A 616 -13.67 14.57 -46.98
C TYR A 616 -14.56 13.43 -46.44
N LYS A 617 -15.66 13.08 -47.14
CA LYS A 617 -16.46 11.90 -46.78
C LYS A 617 -15.64 10.64 -46.86
N VAL A 618 -15.68 9.82 -45.80
CA VAL A 618 -15.01 8.52 -45.81
C VAL A 618 -15.73 7.53 -46.70
N THR A 619 -15.06 7.08 -47.75
CA THR A 619 -15.55 6.14 -48.74
C THR A 619 -14.65 4.92 -48.87
N ALA A 620 -15.09 3.85 -49.50
CA ALA A 620 -14.29 2.66 -49.79
C ALA A 620 -12.99 2.99 -50.56
N ASP A 621 -13.00 4.00 -51.44
CA ASP A 621 -11.79 4.45 -52.15
C ASP A 621 -10.76 5.10 -51.21
N ILE A 622 -11.21 5.84 -50.20
CA ILE A 622 -10.33 6.40 -49.14
C ILE A 622 -9.73 5.27 -48.31
N MET A 623 -10.52 4.31 -47.90
CA MET A 623 -10.03 3.12 -47.16
C MET A 623 -8.99 2.35 -47.98
N LYS A 624 -9.23 2.20 -49.29
CA LYS A 624 -8.28 1.57 -50.20
C LYS A 624 -6.99 2.38 -50.35
N ASN A 625 -7.04 3.72 -50.34
CA ASN A 625 -5.88 4.60 -50.38
C ASN A 625 -5.06 4.52 -49.08
N ALA A 626 -5.73 4.32 -47.94
CA ALA A 626 -5.06 4.07 -46.65
C ALA A 626 -4.25 2.77 -46.70
N GLY A 627 -4.73 1.75 -47.36
CA GLY A 627 -4.02 0.50 -47.60
C GLY A 627 -4.63 -0.72 -46.92
N GLU A 628 -4.04 -1.87 -47.19
CA GLU A 628 -4.49 -3.13 -46.61
C GLU A 628 -4.26 -3.15 -45.09
N GLY A 629 -5.27 -3.55 -44.31
CA GLY A 629 -5.24 -3.56 -42.83
C GLY A 629 -5.57 -2.22 -42.16
N ALA A 630 -5.96 -1.19 -42.93
CA ALA A 630 -6.49 0.04 -42.36
C ALA A 630 -7.86 -0.19 -41.74
N VAL A 631 -8.12 0.46 -40.58
CA VAL A 631 -9.40 0.37 -39.87
C VAL A 631 -10.14 1.70 -39.83
N PHE A 632 -11.44 1.61 -39.66
CA PHE A 632 -12.34 2.78 -39.55
C PHE A 632 -12.83 2.94 -38.10
N LEU A 633 -12.79 4.18 -37.60
CA LEU A 633 -13.29 4.59 -36.28
C LEU A 633 -14.30 5.76 -36.41
N HIS A 634 -15.29 5.78 -35.52
CA HIS A 634 -16.26 6.86 -35.39
C HIS A 634 -16.88 6.88 -33.99
N CYS A 635 -16.81 8.00 -33.30
CA CYS A 635 -17.31 8.14 -31.92
C CYS A 635 -18.83 7.96 -31.75
N LEU A 636 -19.58 7.85 -32.84
CA LEU A 636 -21.03 7.72 -32.90
C LEU A 636 -21.82 8.89 -32.23
N PRO A 637 -23.02 9.25 -32.69
CA PRO A 637 -23.77 8.64 -33.83
C PRO A 637 -23.19 9.02 -35.18
N ALA A 638 -23.36 8.17 -36.18
CA ALA A 638 -22.96 8.44 -37.55
C ALA A 638 -24.20 8.64 -38.45
N PHE A 639 -24.06 9.49 -39.50
CA PHE A 639 -25.05 9.60 -40.53
C PHE A 639 -24.58 8.86 -41.80
N HIS A 640 -24.73 7.55 -41.80
CA HIS A 640 -24.32 6.65 -42.88
C HIS A 640 -25.52 6.13 -43.71
N ASP A 641 -26.79 6.29 -43.21
CA ASP A 641 -27.99 5.81 -43.82
C ASP A 641 -29.22 6.74 -43.54
N LEU A 642 -30.41 6.32 -43.99
CA LEU A 642 -31.67 7.01 -43.72
C LEU A 642 -32.55 6.34 -42.65
N ASP A 643 -32.05 5.41 -41.88
CA ASP A 643 -32.85 4.66 -40.91
C ASP A 643 -33.20 5.48 -39.66
N THR A 644 -32.47 6.57 -39.40
CA THR A 644 -32.78 7.50 -38.32
C THR A 644 -33.81 8.57 -38.76
N GLN A 645 -34.58 9.12 -37.80
CA GLN A 645 -35.49 10.24 -38.07
C GLN A 645 -34.71 11.43 -38.64
N ILE A 646 -33.59 11.81 -38.03
CA ILE A 646 -32.77 12.95 -38.45
C ILE A 646 -32.15 12.70 -39.83
N GLY A 647 -31.65 11.48 -40.06
CA GLY A 647 -31.13 11.09 -41.38
C GLY A 647 -32.16 11.30 -42.47
N ARG A 648 -33.43 10.90 -42.28
CA ARG A 648 -34.53 11.15 -43.23
C ARG A 648 -34.82 12.62 -43.39
N GLU A 649 -34.90 13.41 -42.33
CA GLU A 649 -35.16 14.85 -42.38
C GLU A 649 -34.08 15.62 -43.17
N ILE A 650 -32.82 15.36 -42.84
CA ILE A 650 -31.64 15.97 -43.46
C ILE A 650 -31.49 15.46 -44.90
N GLY A 651 -31.69 14.15 -45.11
CA GLY A 651 -31.68 13.56 -46.46
C GLY A 651 -32.71 14.17 -47.38
N ALA A 652 -33.96 14.33 -46.93
CA ALA A 652 -35.01 14.98 -47.69
C ALA A 652 -34.72 16.47 -47.99
N LYS A 653 -34.08 17.17 -47.02
CA LYS A 653 -33.79 18.61 -47.12
C LYS A 653 -32.61 18.93 -48.02
N PHE A 654 -31.54 18.13 -47.97
CA PHE A 654 -30.28 18.38 -48.66
C PHE A 654 -29.98 17.38 -49.80
N GLY A 655 -30.85 16.39 -50.00
CA GLY A 655 -30.70 15.38 -51.07
C GLY A 655 -29.59 14.36 -50.79
N LEU A 656 -29.34 14.04 -49.50
CA LEU A 656 -28.28 13.13 -49.08
C LEU A 656 -28.87 11.79 -48.62
N THR A 657 -28.17 10.70 -48.87
CA THR A 657 -28.47 9.36 -48.32
C THR A 657 -27.52 8.99 -47.18
N GLU A 658 -26.37 9.66 -47.10
CA GLU A 658 -25.27 9.48 -46.14
C GLU A 658 -24.47 10.78 -46.07
N MET A 659 -23.70 11.03 -45.03
CA MET A 659 -22.98 12.30 -44.87
C MET A 659 -21.48 12.12 -44.70
N GLU A 660 -20.99 11.93 -43.47
CA GLU A 660 -19.54 11.88 -43.18
C GLU A 660 -18.89 10.55 -43.56
N VAL A 661 -19.66 9.49 -43.69
CA VAL A 661 -19.20 8.15 -44.06
C VAL A 661 -20.25 7.43 -44.87
N THR A 662 -19.81 6.55 -45.79
CA THR A 662 -20.73 5.69 -46.55
C THR A 662 -21.15 4.48 -45.74
N ASP A 663 -22.35 3.96 -45.97
CA ASP A 663 -22.85 2.76 -45.33
C ASP A 663 -21.94 1.54 -45.58
N GLU A 664 -21.40 1.43 -46.81
CA GLU A 664 -20.43 0.40 -47.18
C GLU A 664 -19.18 0.37 -46.28
N VAL A 665 -18.67 1.53 -45.87
CA VAL A 665 -17.53 1.64 -44.96
C VAL A 665 -17.95 1.36 -43.50
N PHE A 666 -19.10 1.90 -43.12
CA PHE A 666 -19.59 1.78 -41.76
C PHE A 666 -19.88 0.32 -41.37
N GLU A 667 -20.44 -0.47 -42.27
CA GLU A 667 -20.83 -1.87 -42.07
C GLU A 667 -19.74 -2.87 -42.48
N ALA A 668 -18.55 -2.41 -42.88
CA ALA A 668 -17.45 -3.29 -43.29
C ALA A 668 -16.74 -3.98 -42.10
N ASP A 669 -16.11 -5.12 -42.32
CA ASP A 669 -15.36 -5.89 -41.33
C ASP A 669 -14.18 -5.10 -40.71
N TYR A 670 -13.66 -4.08 -41.38
CA TYR A 670 -12.63 -3.20 -40.86
C TYR A 670 -13.16 -2.01 -40.05
N SER A 671 -14.46 -1.90 -39.90
CA SER A 671 -15.10 -0.88 -39.05
C SER A 671 -15.13 -1.35 -37.61
N LEU A 672 -14.41 -0.65 -36.74
CA LEU A 672 -14.29 -0.98 -35.30
C LEU A 672 -15.15 -0.09 -34.41
N VAL A 673 -16.17 0.57 -34.96
CA VAL A 673 -17.00 1.56 -34.27
C VAL A 673 -17.75 1.00 -33.05
N PHE A 674 -18.12 -0.27 -33.08
CA PHE A 674 -18.80 -0.93 -31.95
C PHE A 674 -17.83 -1.41 -30.86
N ASP A 675 -16.64 -1.88 -31.24
CA ASP A 675 -15.56 -2.18 -30.30
C ASP A 675 -15.09 -0.91 -29.58
N GLU A 676 -14.95 0.19 -30.30
CA GLU A 676 -14.67 1.53 -29.79
C GLU A 676 -15.73 1.97 -28.76
N ALA A 677 -17.03 1.80 -29.12
CA ALA A 677 -18.14 2.13 -28.24
C ALA A 677 -18.16 1.27 -26.95
N GLU A 678 -17.83 -0.02 -27.03
CA GLU A 678 -17.69 -0.89 -25.87
C GLU A 678 -16.50 -0.45 -25.01
N ASN A 679 -15.35 -0.21 -25.63
CA ASN A 679 -14.12 0.18 -24.93
C ASN A 679 -14.28 1.46 -24.13
N ARG A 680 -15.19 2.35 -24.52
CA ARG A 680 -15.51 3.56 -23.78
C ARG A 680 -16.02 3.29 -22.37
N MET A 681 -16.84 2.27 -22.18
CA MET A 681 -17.30 1.87 -20.85
C MET A 681 -16.12 1.36 -19.99
N HIS A 682 -15.22 0.58 -20.57
CA HIS A 682 -14.07 0.01 -19.85
C HIS A 682 -13.03 1.06 -19.48
N THR A 683 -12.76 2.01 -20.38
CA THR A 683 -11.82 3.10 -20.10
C THR A 683 -12.37 4.11 -19.09
N ILE A 684 -13.67 4.42 -19.15
CA ILE A 684 -14.34 5.22 -18.11
C ILE A 684 -14.25 4.52 -16.75
N LYS A 685 -14.51 3.20 -16.71
CA LYS A 685 -14.38 2.39 -15.50
C LYS A 685 -12.96 2.48 -14.93
N ALA A 686 -11.93 2.40 -15.77
CA ALA A 686 -10.54 2.54 -15.37
C ALA A 686 -10.22 3.92 -14.80
N VAL A 687 -10.70 5.00 -15.44
CA VAL A 687 -10.54 6.37 -14.92
C VAL A 687 -11.18 6.52 -13.55
N MET A 688 -12.42 6.05 -13.38
CA MET A 688 -13.11 6.11 -12.08
C MET A 688 -12.36 5.31 -11.02
N ALA A 689 -11.93 4.10 -11.34
CA ALA A 689 -11.21 3.23 -10.40
C ALA A 689 -9.84 3.80 -10.02
N ALA A 690 -9.13 4.43 -10.93
CA ALA A 690 -7.80 4.98 -10.68
C ALA A 690 -7.83 6.30 -9.88
N THR A 691 -8.93 7.06 -9.96
CA THR A 691 -8.99 8.41 -9.38
C THR A 691 -9.75 8.47 -8.05
N LEU A 692 -10.56 7.45 -7.71
CA LEU A 692 -11.33 7.34 -6.46
C LEU A 692 -10.56 6.63 -5.35
#